data_9cf134cc0a31d27c2cd48e8cb909663e
#
_entry.id   9cf134cc0a31d27c2cd48e8cb909663e
#
_cell.length_a   1.000
_cell.length_b   1.000
_cell.length_c   1.000
_cell.angle_alpha   90.00
_cell.angle_beta   90.00
_cell.angle_gamma   90.00
#
_symmetry.space_group_name_H-M   'P 1'
#
loop_
_entity.id
_entity.type
_entity.pdbx_description
1 polymer ?
#
loop_
_entity_poly.entity_id
_entity_poly.type
_entity_poly.pdbx_seq_one_letter_code
_entity_poly.pdbx_strand_id
1 'polypeptide(L)'
;MHGKIGCAILALTVWALAADAADEAYVFSFFRDNGQAGVFLALSEDGLNWREINGGRPVLIPQVGGKLTRDPSVCRGPDGVYHMVWTSSWADKGFGLAHSRDLISWSDQTFVPVNENEPGAKNTWAPEIFYDDATRQYVVLWATTIEGRFPETKDSGDNNHRIYCATTTDFKTWTPKRLFYDGGFNVIDAFLFKKDGRYGMIVKDETLKPAPQKNLHIVWSEGGVMGPWGQAGAPFTDNAKAWCEGPAAIRAGDCWFVYYDEYNKGGYGAVETRDFKTFAPVHAVLPAGIRHGTVFAVDAATARGLAAHDRRVEWNPVVPDTIADPTIVCFDGSYYLYATTDVDQALRVSGTPVVWKSKDLLNWSFEGGLMPDLDWTVPSRKYWAPGRVLRRRGANGAWTYYLFFTCEGPTYVATADRPEGPFKLANGENAEIGVNKAKGVAPDIDGCPFLDDDGQAYLFWRQRQAARLRSDWLGIVGSPVTIPTRGGTYSEGPFMIKRRGVYYYFYTLSGHAEYRNAYQMSTVSPLGPFTTPASDVPVASDYAADVWGPGHGFAFQTPGKDEWYFTYLEFGMGGTTRQVFIDRMAFNSDGTVKPVRVSRRGIGPETGVRDPGNVAAFAETETSSARPVRISEGAMCPCGYAGDAPKGLRLARAESYVGANATDASNGTRWWAAEGDKDPWLKVDLGCVRNIGRCEMAFIFPTRGHAWVLEKSADGQAWSVCGAQREPAMRSPHVAEGVGQTRFLRVSIRAGDPGLWSFKAFEK
;
A
#
# COMPACT_ATOMS: atom_id res chain seq x y z
N MET A 1 24.82 -77.78 11.25
CA MET A 1 23.60 -77.84 10.45
C MET A 1 23.02 -76.42 10.28
N HIS A 2 23.08 -75.93 9.11
CA HIS A 2 22.29 -74.96 8.38
C HIS A 2 21.76 -73.78 9.19
N GLY A 3 22.20 -72.57 9.13
CA GLY A 3 22.58 -71.71 8.00
C GLY A 3 21.40 -70.90 7.55
N LYS A 4 21.20 -69.66 8.06
CA LYS A 4 20.45 -68.60 7.42
C LYS A 4 21.10 -67.27 7.76
N ILE A 5 22.00 -66.91 6.87
CA ILE A 5 22.49 -65.51 6.71
C ILE A 5 21.93 -65.09 5.36
N GLY A 6 21.30 -63.96 5.32
CA GLY A 6 20.94 -63.34 4.05
C GLY A 6 19.66 -62.55 4.12
N CYS A 7 19.80 -61.24 4.08
CA CYS A 7 18.95 -60.18 3.56
C CYS A 7 18.79 -59.03 4.52
N ALA A 8 19.77 -58.19 4.57
CA ALA A 8 19.61 -56.83 5.13
C ALA A 8 20.66 -55.90 4.51
N ILE A 9 20.61 -55.69 3.19
CA ILE A 9 21.24 -54.57 2.50
C ILE A 9 20.44 -54.38 1.20
N LEU A 10 19.36 -53.60 1.26
CA LEU A 10 18.78 -52.91 0.09
C LEU A 10 17.58 -52.06 0.55
N ALA A 11 17.85 -51.02 1.33
CA ALA A 11 16.84 -50.02 1.63
C ALA A 11 17.47 -48.68 2.12
N LEU A 12 18.49 -48.20 1.41
CA LEU A 12 19.15 -46.93 1.77
C LEU A 12 19.65 -46.15 0.55
N THR A 13 18.92 -46.17 -0.57
CA THR A 13 19.27 -45.37 -1.75
C THR A 13 18.06 -44.94 -2.56
N VAL A 14 16.97 -44.49 -1.92
CA VAL A 14 15.83 -43.86 -2.61
C VAL A 14 15.30 -42.69 -1.79
N TRP A 15 16.16 -41.91 -1.16
CA TRP A 15 15.75 -40.65 -0.48
C TRP A 15 16.69 -39.50 -0.79
N ALA A 16 17.11 -39.35 -2.05
CA ALA A 16 17.97 -38.23 -2.47
C ALA A 16 17.62 -37.67 -3.84
N LEU A 17 16.35 -37.75 -4.28
CA LEU A 17 15.92 -37.17 -5.55
C LEU A 17 14.45 -36.69 -5.51
N ALA A 18 14.05 -36.02 -4.44
CA ALA A 18 12.75 -35.37 -4.39
C ALA A 18 12.75 -34.13 -3.47
N ALA A 19 13.77 -33.28 -3.64
CA ALA A 19 13.87 -32.04 -2.90
C ALA A 19 14.51 -30.92 -3.73
N ASP A 20 14.04 -30.72 -4.99
CA ASP A 20 14.46 -29.57 -5.81
C ASP A 20 13.43 -29.28 -6.90
N ALA A 21 12.20 -28.95 -6.55
CA ALA A 21 11.20 -28.50 -7.52
C ALA A 21 10.14 -27.55 -6.94
N ALA A 22 10.49 -26.70 -5.97
CA ALA A 22 9.50 -25.78 -5.39
C ALA A 22 10.08 -24.47 -4.82
N ASP A 23 11.19 -23.94 -5.34
CA ASP A 23 11.80 -22.72 -4.78
C ASP A 23 12.14 -21.64 -5.82
N GLU A 24 11.56 -21.66 -7.01
CA GLU A 24 11.72 -20.61 -8.00
C GLU A 24 10.43 -19.80 -8.12
N ALA A 25 10.57 -18.48 -8.05
CA ALA A 25 9.54 -17.53 -8.47
C ALA A 25 10.07 -16.73 -9.67
N TYR A 26 9.20 -15.98 -10.31
CA TYR A 26 9.52 -15.26 -11.54
C TYR A 26 9.29 -13.78 -11.36
N VAL A 27 10.17 -12.97 -11.94
CA VAL A 27 10.06 -11.51 -11.96
C VAL A 27 9.92 -11.05 -13.40
N PHE A 28 9.02 -10.11 -13.63
CA PHE A 28 8.86 -9.40 -14.89
C PHE A 28 9.28 -7.92 -14.67
N SER A 29 10.36 -7.47 -15.33
CA SER A 29 10.71 -6.06 -15.44
C SER A 29 10.02 -5.46 -16.66
N PHE A 30 9.36 -4.31 -16.51
CA PHE A 30 8.62 -3.68 -17.59
C PHE A 30 8.58 -2.16 -17.46
N PHE A 31 8.16 -1.48 -18.53
CA PHE A 31 7.87 -0.05 -18.50
C PHE A 31 6.41 0.22 -18.87
N ARG A 32 6.00 1.47 -18.73
CA ARG A 32 4.67 1.96 -19.13
C ARG A 32 4.78 3.15 -20.06
N ASP A 33 3.76 3.38 -20.86
CA ASP A 33 3.65 4.50 -21.81
C ASP A 33 4.87 4.59 -22.72
N ASN A 34 5.66 5.67 -22.59
CA ASN A 34 6.90 5.86 -23.34
C ASN A 34 8.17 5.70 -22.47
N GLY A 35 8.05 5.18 -21.23
CA GLY A 35 9.18 4.87 -20.36
C GLY A 35 9.70 6.03 -19.51
N GLN A 36 9.00 7.19 -19.46
CA GLN A 36 9.42 8.31 -18.61
C GLN A 36 9.28 8.03 -17.12
N ALA A 37 8.26 7.24 -16.75
CA ALA A 37 7.96 6.93 -15.36
C ALA A 37 9.00 6.02 -14.70
N GLY A 38 9.73 5.24 -15.49
CA GLY A 38 10.73 4.32 -14.97
C GLY A 38 10.44 2.85 -15.23
N VAL A 39 11.20 1.97 -14.58
CA VAL A 39 11.06 0.52 -14.62
C VAL A 39 10.21 0.04 -13.46
N PHE A 40 9.23 -0.81 -13.76
CA PHE A 40 8.34 -1.47 -12.83
C PHE A 40 8.66 -2.97 -12.75
N LEU A 41 8.24 -3.63 -11.68
CA LEU A 41 8.38 -5.07 -11.51
C LEU A 41 7.05 -5.73 -11.18
N ALA A 42 6.88 -6.96 -11.65
CA ALA A 42 5.83 -7.86 -11.21
C ALA A 42 6.44 -9.20 -10.78
N LEU A 43 5.79 -9.88 -9.84
CA LEU A 43 6.20 -11.18 -9.27
C LEU A 43 5.13 -12.22 -9.58
N SER A 44 5.56 -13.44 -9.92
CA SER A 44 4.69 -14.59 -10.14
C SER A 44 5.32 -15.85 -9.55
N GLU A 45 4.51 -16.77 -9.03
CA GLU A 45 4.94 -18.08 -8.54
C GLU A 45 4.76 -19.17 -9.60
N ASP A 46 3.92 -18.91 -10.61
CA ASP A 46 3.56 -19.90 -11.64
C ASP A 46 3.89 -19.46 -13.08
N GLY A 47 4.37 -18.22 -13.26
CA GLY A 47 4.61 -17.62 -14.57
C GLY A 47 3.34 -17.19 -15.33
N LEU A 48 2.15 -17.36 -14.77
CA LEU A 48 0.89 -17.00 -15.41
C LEU A 48 0.10 -15.92 -14.66
N ASN A 49 0.19 -15.92 -13.35
CA ASN A 49 -0.47 -14.95 -12.49
C ASN A 49 0.56 -13.95 -11.93
N TRP A 50 0.60 -12.77 -12.52
CA TRP A 50 1.57 -11.73 -12.21
C TRP A 50 0.95 -10.64 -11.36
N ARG A 51 1.53 -10.35 -10.21
CA ARG A 51 1.17 -9.23 -9.38
C ARG A 51 2.27 -8.16 -9.39
N GLU A 52 1.87 -6.94 -9.55
CA GLU A 52 2.79 -5.80 -9.49
C GLU A 52 3.34 -5.65 -8.07
N ILE A 53 4.63 -5.31 -7.94
CA ILE A 53 5.29 -5.10 -6.66
C ILE A 53 5.73 -3.64 -6.48
N ASN A 54 6.33 -3.31 -5.33
CA ASN A 54 6.72 -1.96 -4.92
C ASN A 54 5.54 -0.98 -4.89
N GLY A 55 4.32 -1.50 -4.65
CA GLY A 55 3.09 -0.70 -4.61
C GLY A 55 2.77 -0.01 -5.92
N GLY A 56 3.15 -0.57 -7.06
CA GLY A 56 2.96 0.04 -8.37
C GLY A 56 3.85 1.25 -8.64
N ARG A 57 4.93 1.42 -7.87
CA ARG A 57 5.93 2.47 -8.09
C ARG A 57 7.13 1.91 -8.87
N PRO A 58 7.78 2.73 -9.69
CA PRO A 58 8.99 2.29 -10.38
C PRO A 58 10.10 1.99 -9.38
N VAL A 59 10.91 0.97 -9.68
CA VAL A 59 12.12 0.63 -8.92
C VAL A 59 13.35 1.41 -9.41
N LEU A 60 13.28 1.96 -10.62
CA LEU A 60 14.32 2.81 -11.19
C LEU A 60 13.66 3.91 -12.02
N ILE A 61 14.03 5.17 -11.74
CA ILE A 61 13.60 6.35 -12.51
C ILE A 61 14.77 6.80 -13.40
N PRO A 62 14.57 7.05 -14.71
CA PRO A 62 15.67 7.32 -15.65
C PRO A 62 16.41 8.63 -15.35
N GLN A 63 17.73 8.57 -15.35
CA GLN A 63 18.61 9.72 -15.12
C GLN A 63 19.62 9.97 -16.25
N VAL A 64 19.91 8.94 -17.07
CA VAL A 64 20.94 8.99 -18.12
C VAL A 64 20.33 9.00 -19.52
N GLY A 65 21.11 9.43 -20.50
CA GLY A 65 20.68 9.57 -21.90
C GLY A 65 19.50 10.52 -22.04
N GLY A 66 18.56 10.20 -22.92
CA GLY A 66 17.31 10.95 -23.12
C GLY A 66 16.27 10.72 -22.03
N LYS A 67 16.63 10.07 -20.94
CA LYS A 67 15.80 9.85 -19.73
C LYS A 67 14.51 9.07 -19.97
N LEU A 68 14.58 8.03 -20.79
CA LEU A 68 13.58 7.00 -20.91
C LEU A 68 14.13 5.69 -20.31
N THR A 69 13.24 4.81 -19.88
CA THR A 69 13.54 3.42 -19.54
C THR A 69 12.59 2.51 -20.31
N ARG A 70 12.87 2.37 -21.60
CA ARG A 70 12.13 1.43 -22.45
C ARG A 70 12.88 0.10 -22.50
N ASP A 71 12.15 -0.95 -22.75
CA ASP A 71 12.68 -2.27 -23.05
C ASP A 71 13.72 -2.75 -22.00
N PRO A 72 13.39 -2.73 -20.66
CA PRO A 72 14.37 -3.09 -19.64
C PRO A 72 14.65 -4.59 -19.68
N SER A 73 15.92 -4.95 -19.84
CA SER A 73 16.40 -6.33 -19.78
C SER A 73 17.28 -6.56 -18.55
N VAL A 74 17.02 -7.64 -17.83
CA VAL A 74 17.69 -7.97 -16.55
C VAL A 74 18.26 -9.37 -16.59
N CYS A 75 19.52 -9.52 -16.18
CA CYS A 75 20.09 -10.82 -15.87
C CYS A 75 20.79 -10.83 -14.51
N ARG A 76 20.88 -12.00 -13.90
CA ARG A 76 21.64 -12.24 -12.66
C ARG A 76 23.03 -12.76 -12.97
N GLY A 77 24.05 -12.14 -12.41
CA GLY A 77 25.43 -12.59 -12.52
C GLY A 77 25.75 -13.74 -11.56
N PRO A 78 26.90 -14.40 -11.74
CA PRO A 78 27.36 -15.49 -10.88
C PRO A 78 27.67 -15.04 -9.44
N ASP A 79 27.87 -13.75 -9.23
CA ASP A 79 28.09 -13.11 -7.92
C ASP A 79 26.76 -12.73 -7.22
N GLY A 80 25.62 -13.09 -7.80
CA GLY A 80 24.29 -12.81 -7.29
C GLY A 80 23.80 -11.38 -7.54
N VAL A 81 24.58 -10.54 -8.27
CA VAL A 81 24.18 -9.19 -8.64
C VAL A 81 23.27 -9.23 -9.88
N TYR A 82 22.20 -8.47 -9.86
CA TYR A 82 21.34 -8.22 -11.01
C TYR A 82 21.88 -7.04 -11.80
N HIS A 83 21.92 -7.17 -13.12
CA HIS A 83 22.37 -6.15 -14.05
C HIS A 83 21.23 -5.85 -15.00
N MET A 84 20.90 -4.57 -15.17
CA MET A 84 19.83 -4.11 -16.03
C MET A 84 20.35 -3.17 -17.08
N VAL A 85 19.93 -3.40 -18.32
CA VAL A 85 20.14 -2.50 -19.46
C VAL A 85 18.78 -2.05 -20.01
N TRP A 86 18.75 -0.84 -20.62
CA TRP A 86 17.49 -0.31 -21.16
C TRP A 86 17.73 0.71 -22.27
N THR A 87 16.74 0.89 -23.15
CA THR A 87 16.70 1.95 -24.14
C THR A 87 16.50 3.30 -23.46
N SER A 88 17.47 4.20 -23.56
CA SER A 88 17.47 5.51 -22.89
C SER A 88 16.79 6.62 -23.67
N SER A 89 16.64 6.48 -25.00
CA SER A 89 15.80 7.31 -25.86
C SER A 89 15.62 6.70 -27.25
N TRP A 90 14.78 7.32 -28.06
CA TRP A 90 14.55 6.92 -29.44
C TRP A 90 15.75 7.10 -30.38
N ALA A 91 16.68 8.01 -30.04
CA ALA A 91 17.79 8.40 -30.90
C ALA A 91 19.18 8.32 -30.24
N ASP A 92 19.27 7.84 -29.00
CA ASP A 92 20.54 7.71 -28.31
C ASP A 92 21.45 6.69 -28.99
N LYS A 93 22.76 6.98 -28.97
CA LYS A 93 23.80 6.11 -29.49
C LYS A 93 24.42 5.19 -28.44
N GLY A 94 23.62 4.81 -27.46
CA GLY A 94 23.97 3.97 -26.34
C GLY A 94 22.75 3.57 -25.54
N PHE A 95 22.98 2.85 -24.48
CA PHE A 95 21.93 2.35 -23.58
C PHE A 95 22.25 2.68 -22.12
N GLY A 96 21.22 2.65 -21.27
CA GLY A 96 21.36 2.77 -19.82
C GLY A 96 21.77 1.46 -19.17
N LEU A 97 22.51 1.52 -18.05
CA LEU A 97 22.98 0.40 -17.26
C LEU A 97 22.90 0.73 -15.76
N ALA A 98 22.44 -0.23 -14.96
CA ALA A 98 22.49 -0.17 -13.51
C ALA A 98 22.58 -1.58 -12.90
N HIS A 99 22.92 -1.65 -11.60
CA HIS A 99 23.14 -2.90 -10.87
C HIS A 99 22.36 -2.92 -9.57
N SER A 100 21.90 -4.09 -9.14
CA SER A 100 21.16 -4.29 -7.89
C SER A 100 21.45 -5.65 -7.25
N ARG A 101 21.36 -5.73 -5.92
CA ARG A 101 21.42 -7.01 -5.18
C ARG A 101 20.04 -7.50 -4.74
N ASP A 102 19.04 -6.64 -4.80
CA ASP A 102 17.71 -6.89 -4.26
C ASP A 102 16.56 -6.57 -5.24
N LEU A 103 16.89 -6.08 -6.46
CA LEU A 103 15.97 -5.64 -7.50
C LEU A 103 15.15 -4.37 -7.15
N ILE A 104 15.31 -3.84 -5.95
CA ILE A 104 14.61 -2.62 -5.47
C ILE A 104 15.56 -1.43 -5.42
N SER A 105 16.76 -1.65 -4.86
CA SER A 105 17.79 -0.60 -4.73
C SER A 105 18.80 -0.75 -5.87
N TRP A 106 18.86 0.24 -6.74
CA TRP A 106 19.75 0.23 -7.91
C TRP A 106 20.91 1.19 -7.71
N SER A 107 22.08 0.83 -8.26
CA SER A 107 23.28 1.67 -8.28
C SER A 107 23.04 2.97 -9.05
N ASP A 108 24.02 3.88 -9.00
CA ASP A 108 24.08 4.98 -9.94
C ASP A 108 24.00 4.46 -11.38
N GLN A 109 23.27 5.18 -12.20
CA GLN A 109 23.03 4.81 -13.59
C GLN A 109 24.21 5.23 -14.46
N THR A 110 24.58 4.37 -15.39
CA THR A 110 25.66 4.61 -16.36
C THR A 110 25.08 4.61 -17.78
N PHE A 111 25.48 5.56 -18.61
CA PHE A 111 25.23 5.52 -20.04
C PHE A 111 26.38 4.81 -20.75
N VAL A 112 26.09 3.77 -21.53
CA VAL A 112 27.10 3.00 -22.29
C VAL A 112 27.03 3.39 -23.77
N PRO A 113 28.00 4.16 -24.31
CA PRO A 113 27.91 4.79 -25.62
C PRO A 113 28.40 3.88 -26.76
N VAL A 114 27.78 2.71 -26.94
CA VAL A 114 28.25 1.67 -27.90
C VAL A 114 28.22 2.05 -29.35
N ASN A 115 27.46 3.07 -29.74
CA ASN A 115 27.34 3.58 -31.12
C ASN A 115 27.86 5.00 -31.30
N GLU A 116 28.55 5.60 -30.31
CA GLU A 116 28.99 7.00 -30.38
C GLU A 116 29.96 7.23 -31.54
N ASN A 117 30.87 6.27 -31.79
CA ASN A 117 31.85 6.33 -32.84
C ASN A 117 31.36 5.79 -34.21
N GLU A 118 30.05 5.62 -34.37
CA GLU A 118 29.42 5.21 -35.63
C GLU A 118 28.58 6.35 -36.18
N PRO A 119 29.10 7.17 -37.12
CA PRO A 119 28.38 8.37 -37.59
C PRO A 119 27.02 8.08 -38.18
N GLY A 120 26.86 6.96 -38.87
CA GLY A 120 25.61 6.54 -39.48
C GLY A 120 24.63 5.86 -38.57
N ALA A 121 24.97 5.61 -37.27
CA ALA A 121 24.04 5.01 -36.34
C ALA A 121 22.93 6.00 -35.96
N LYS A 122 21.65 5.54 -36.08
CA LYS A 122 20.48 6.36 -35.81
C LYS A 122 19.92 6.13 -34.39
N ASN A 123 20.15 4.97 -33.79
CA ASN A 123 19.55 4.55 -32.52
C ASN A 123 20.32 3.40 -31.88
N THR A 124 19.93 3.08 -30.64
CA THR A 124 20.32 1.87 -29.90
C THR A 124 19.07 1.41 -29.15
N TRP A 125 18.35 0.45 -29.72
CA TRP A 125 17.04 0.03 -29.20
C TRP A 125 17.06 -1.38 -28.61
N ALA A 126 16.19 -1.59 -27.63
CA ALA A 126 15.93 -2.86 -26.98
C ALA A 126 17.22 -3.62 -26.64
N PRO A 127 18.08 -3.07 -25.77
CA PRO A 127 19.25 -3.80 -25.34
C PRO A 127 18.83 -5.02 -24.52
N GLU A 128 19.37 -6.19 -24.86
CA GLU A 128 19.17 -7.44 -24.16
C GLU A 128 20.47 -7.88 -23.51
N ILE A 129 20.44 -8.25 -22.23
CA ILE A 129 21.61 -8.71 -21.48
C ILE A 129 21.51 -10.20 -21.15
N PHE A 130 22.53 -10.95 -21.48
CA PHE A 130 22.62 -12.39 -21.21
C PHE A 130 23.97 -12.75 -20.60
N TYR A 131 23.99 -13.47 -19.48
CA TYR A 131 25.24 -14.04 -18.95
C TYR A 131 25.46 -15.42 -19.55
N ASP A 132 26.57 -15.59 -20.23
CA ASP A 132 26.97 -16.88 -20.77
C ASP A 132 27.93 -17.61 -19.82
N ASP A 133 27.47 -18.69 -19.24
CA ASP A 133 28.19 -19.52 -18.29
C ASP A 133 29.41 -20.26 -18.94
N ALA A 134 29.34 -20.52 -20.24
CA ALA A 134 30.41 -21.18 -20.97
C ALA A 134 31.61 -20.26 -21.20
N THR A 135 31.39 -19.02 -21.57
CA THR A 135 32.45 -18.02 -21.80
C THR A 135 32.72 -17.16 -20.58
N ARG A 136 31.86 -17.17 -19.58
CA ARG A 136 31.86 -16.35 -18.37
C ARG A 136 31.85 -14.84 -18.69
N GLN A 137 31.06 -14.47 -19.69
CA GLN A 137 30.92 -13.08 -20.13
C GLN A 137 29.45 -12.69 -20.16
N TYR A 138 29.20 -11.41 -19.98
CA TYR A 138 27.93 -10.82 -20.31
C TYR A 138 27.93 -10.44 -21.80
N VAL A 139 26.92 -10.89 -22.51
CA VAL A 139 26.66 -10.53 -23.90
C VAL A 139 25.51 -9.53 -23.88
N VAL A 140 25.76 -8.33 -24.40
CA VAL A 140 24.68 -7.32 -24.55
C VAL A 140 24.42 -7.14 -26.04
N LEU A 141 23.17 -7.36 -26.41
CA LEU A 141 22.65 -7.17 -27.78
C LEU A 141 21.88 -5.86 -27.85
N TRP A 142 21.73 -5.31 -29.03
CA TRP A 142 20.81 -4.20 -29.32
C TRP A 142 20.52 -4.09 -30.79
N ALA A 143 19.38 -3.49 -31.15
CA ALA A 143 19.03 -3.19 -32.52
C ALA A 143 19.52 -1.77 -32.91
N THR A 144 20.16 -1.66 -34.08
CA THR A 144 20.63 -0.39 -34.62
C THR A 144 20.41 -0.33 -36.13
N THR A 145 19.89 0.81 -36.62
CA THR A 145 19.98 1.21 -38.02
C THR A 145 21.28 1.98 -38.21
N ILE A 146 22.08 1.56 -39.18
CA ILE A 146 23.28 2.29 -39.63
C ILE A 146 23.04 2.75 -41.07
N GLU A 147 23.08 4.04 -41.29
CA GLU A 147 22.78 4.65 -42.59
C GLU A 147 23.70 4.09 -43.70
N GLY A 148 23.09 3.76 -44.85
CA GLY A 148 23.79 3.20 -46.00
C GLY A 148 24.11 1.71 -45.93
N ARG A 149 23.87 1.02 -44.77
CA ARG A 149 24.02 -0.44 -44.67
C ARG A 149 22.74 -1.18 -45.01
N PHE A 150 22.87 -2.35 -45.63
CA PHE A 150 21.79 -3.29 -45.98
C PHE A 150 20.70 -2.65 -46.86
N PRO A 151 21.07 -2.01 -48.01
CA PRO A 151 20.13 -1.27 -48.84
C PRO A 151 19.01 -2.17 -49.43
N GLU A 152 19.27 -3.47 -49.56
CA GLU A 152 18.35 -4.49 -50.11
C GLU A 152 17.13 -4.75 -49.23
N THR A 153 17.24 -4.43 -47.96
CA THR A 153 16.14 -4.63 -46.97
C THR A 153 15.60 -3.31 -46.42
N LYS A 154 15.97 -2.19 -47.02
CA LYS A 154 15.56 -0.86 -46.56
C LYS A 154 14.04 -0.74 -46.53
N ASP A 155 13.51 -0.45 -45.32
CA ASP A 155 12.09 -0.24 -45.06
C ASP A 155 11.67 1.23 -45.24
N SER A 156 10.37 1.51 -45.20
CA SER A 156 9.85 2.88 -45.20
C SER A 156 10.24 3.62 -43.94
N GLY A 157 10.72 4.86 -44.06
CA GLY A 157 11.16 5.67 -42.92
C GLY A 157 12.62 5.50 -42.56
N ASP A 158 13.42 4.93 -43.46
CA ASP A 158 14.87 4.71 -43.31
C ASP A 158 15.30 3.85 -42.12
N ASN A 159 14.37 3.09 -41.54
CA ASN A 159 14.67 2.09 -40.53
C ASN A 159 15.05 0.78 -41.20
N ASN A 160 16.21 0.25 -40.82
CA ASN A 160 16.75 -0.99 -41.39
C ASN A 160 17.72 -1.60 -40.37
N HIS A 161 17.13 -2.04 -39.27
CA HIS A 161 17.91 -2.51 -38.12
C HIS A 161 18.57 -3.87 -38.39
N ARG A 162 19.69 -4.07 -37.72
CA ARG A 162 20.30 -5.37 -37.45
C ARG A 162 20.63 -5.46 -35.98
N ILE A 163 20.83 -6.69 -35.49
CA ILE A 163 21.24 -6.91 -34.11
C ILE A 163 22.78 -6.83 -34.05
N TYR A 164 23.27 -5.97 -33.18
CA TYR A 164 24.69 -5.83 -32.84
C TYR A 164 24.93 -6.29 -31.42
N CYS A 165 26.18 -6.56 -31.07
CA CYS A 165 26.57 -6.92 -29.71
C CYS A 165 27.91 -6.34 -29.28
N ALA A 166 28.11 -6.27 -27.98
CA ALA A 166 29.39 -6.17 -27.30
C ALA A 166 29.39 -7.10 -26.08
N THR A 167 30.57 -7.49 -25.60
CA THR A 167 30.69 -8.31 -24.39
C THR A 167 31.51 -7.60 -23.33
N THR A 168 31.27 -7.95 -22.07
CA THR A 168 32.01 -7.46 -20.92
C THR A 168 32.08 -8.53 -19.82
N THR A 169 33.06 -8.39 -18.92
CA THR A 169 33.15 -9.19 -17.68
C THR A 169 33.03 -8.31 -16.44
N ASP A 170 33.12 -6.99 -16.57
CA ASP A 170 33.24 -6.05 -15.45
C ASP A 170 32.38 -4.78 -15.59
N PHE A 171 31.62 -4.65 -16.69
CA PHE A 171 30.80 -3.49 -17.06
C PHE A 171 31.56 -2.16 -17.20
N LYS A 172 32.89 -2.22 -17.18
CA LYS A 172 33.80 -1.09 -17.38
C LYS A 172 34.51 -1.17 -18.72
N THR A 173 34.92 -2.39 -19.08
CA THR A 173 35.64 -2.69 -20.32
C THR A 173 34.72 -3.44 -21.27
N TRP A 174 34.54 -2.92 -22.48
CA TRP A 174 33.69 -3.50 -23.50
C TRP A 174 34.47 -3.91 -24.71
N THR A 175 34.13 -5.05 -25.30
CA THR A 175 34.67 -5.40 -26.63
C THR A 175 34.13 -4.43 -27.67
N PRO A 176 34.88 -4.25 -28.81
CA PRO A 176 34.32 -3.53 -29.95
C PRO A 176 33.00 -4.12 -30.39
N LYS A 177 32.05 -3.26 -30.76
CA LYS A 177 30.76 -3.74 -31.29
C LYS A 177 30.96 -4.55 -32.56
N ARG A 178 30.13 -5.55 -32.76
CA ARG A 178 30.09 -6.36 -33.98
C ARG A 178 28.66 -6.65 -34.40
N LEU A 179 28.47 -6.94 -35.70
CA LEU A 179 27.19 -7.50 -36.16
C LEU A 179 27.01 -8.87 -35.52
N PHE A 180 25.85 -9.07 -34.86
CA PHE A 180 25.50 -10.30 -34.17
C PHE A 180 24.55 -11.16 -35.00
N TYR A 181 23.50 -10.53 -35.57
CA TYR A 181 22.56 -11.24 -36.39
C TYR A 181 22.05 -10.37 -37.54
N ASP A 182 22.07 -10.96 -38.75
CA ASP A 182 21.44 -10.42 -39.95
C ASP A 182 20.51 -11.52 -40.51
N GLY A 183 19.22 -11.34 -40.33
CA GLY A 183 18.19 -12.28 -40.81
C GLY A 183 17.84 -12.10 -42.29
N GLY A 184 18.46 -11.14 -42.99
CA GLY A 184 18.04 -10.73 -44.33
C GLY A 184 16.74 -9.90 -44.33
N PHE A 185 16.35 -9.33 -43.18
CA PHE A 185 15.19 -8.48 -42.99
C PHE A 185 15.45 -7.44 -41.91
N ASN A 186 14.54 -6.47 -41.75
CA ASN A 186 14.60 -5.47 -40.69
C ASN A 186 14.29 -6.14 -39.33
N VAL A 187 15.30 -6.34 -38.48
CA VAL A 187 15.21 -7.14 -37.27
C VAL A 187 15.48 -6.31 -36.00
N ILE A 188 14.58 -6.44 -35.01
CA ILE A 188 14.71 -5.82 -33.67
C ILE A 188 14.38 -6.82 -32.56
N ASP A 189 14.46 -6.39 -31.31
CA ASP A 189 13.97 -7.05 -30.11
C ASP A 189 14.45 -8.50 -29.98
N ALA A 190 15.74 -8.71 -29.93
CA ALA A 190 16.34 -10.02 -29.75
C ALA A 190 16.33 -10.44 -28.26
N PHE A 191 15.77 -11.60 -27.97
CA PHE A 191 15.81 -12.23 -26.63
C PHE A 191 16.60 -13.53 -26.69
N LEU A 192 17.66 -13.67 -25.88
CA LEU A 192 18.49 -14.87 -25.79
C LEU A 192 18.01 -15.85 -24.76
N PHE A 193 18.03 -17.14 -25.09
CA PHE A 193 17.76 -18.23 -24.15
C PHE A 193 18.64 -19.46 -24.42
N LYS A 194 18.75 -20.35 -23.42
CA LYS A 194 19.48 -21.60 -23.54
C LYS A 194 18.54 -22.77 -23.23
N LYS A 195 18.38 -23.69 -24.17
CA LYS A 195 17.54 -24.88 -24.02
C LYS A 195 18.36 -26.14 -24.35
N ASP A 196 18.43 -27.09 -23.42
CA ASP A 196 19.12 -28.37 -23.61
C ASP A 196 20.55 -28.21 -24.14
N GLY A 197 21.29 -27.22 -23.61
CA GLY A 197 22.66 -26.89 -24.01
C GLY A 197 22.79 -26.07 -25.31
N ARG A 198 21.73 -25.88 -26.08
CA ARG A 198 21.70 -25.05 -27.30
C ARG A 198 21.27 -23.62 -27.01
N TYR A 199 21.85 -22.70 -27.75
CA TYR A 199 21.45 -21.29 -27.71
C TYR A 199 20.35 -21.04 -28.72
N GLY A 200 19.28 -20.39 -28.27
CA GLY A 200 18.19 -19.91 -29.08
C GLY A 200 18.03 -18.39 -28.93
N MET A 201 17.43 -17.78 -29.91
CA MET A 201 17.10 -16.37 -29.91
C MET A 201 15.68 -16.19 -30.47
N ILE A 202 14.86 -15.39 -29.80
CA ILE A 202 13.60 -14.89 -30.34
C ILE A 202 13.88 -13.52 -30.94
N VAL A 203 13.39 -13.27 -32.15
CA VAL A 203 13.57 -11.96 -32.83
C VAL A 203 12.27 -11.48 -33.43
N LYS A 204 12.10 -10.18 -33.53
CA LYS A 204 11.00 -9.55 -34.27
C LYS A 204 11.39 -9.19 -35.68
N ASP A 205 10.58 -9.62 -36.65
CA ASP A 205 10.61 -9.05 -37.98
C ASP A 205 9.85 -7.70 -37.99
N GLU A 206 10.60 -6.61 -38.09
CA GLU A 206 10.08 -5.24 -38.07
C GLU A 206 9.69 -4.74 -39.45
N THR A 207 9.87 -5.53 -40.51
CA THR A 207 9.55 -5.18 -41.90
C THR A 207 8.15 -4.64 -42.04
N LEU A 208 8.03 -3.48 -42.71
CA LEU A 208 6.75 -2.83 -43.01
C LEU A 208 6.34 -2.94 -44.47
N LYS A 209 7.29 -2.96 -45.37
CA LYS A 209 7.07 -3.03 -46.82
C LYS A 209 7.78 -4.22 -47.46
N PRO A 210 7.20 -4.84 -48.51
CA PRO A 210 5.97 -4.46 -49.21
C PRO A 210 4.70 -4.75 -48.40
N ALA A 211 4.75 -5.65 -47.41
CA ALA A 211 3.67 -5.95 -46.47
C ALA A 211 4.21 -6.06 -45.05
N PRO A 212 3.46 -5.53 -44.04
CA PRO A 212 3.90 -5.64 -42.64
C PRO A 212 4.11 -7.10 -42.23
N GLN A 213 5.25 -7.41 -41.65
CA GLN A 213 5.53 -8.70 -41.01
C GLN A 213 5.18 -8.65 -39.52
N LYS A 214 5.80 -7.78 -38.75
CA LYS A 214 5.46 -7.46 -37.35
C LYS A 214 5.16 -8.70 -36.47
N ASN A 215 5.95 -9.75 -36.65
CA ASN A 215 5.80 -11.05 -36.01
C ASN A 215 7.10 -11.55 -35.41
N LEU A 216 7.05 -12.64 -34.65
CA LEU A 216 8.16 -13.20 -33.89
C LEU A 216 8.63 -14.54 -34.48
N HIS A 217 9.94 -14.72 -34.52
CA HIS A 217 10.61 -15.88 -35.05
C HIS A 217 11.59 -16.48 -34.04
N ILE A 218 11.84 -17.78 -34.16
CA ILE A 218 12.90 -18.48 -33.43
C ILE A 218 14.12 -18.67 -34.34
N VAL A 219 15.28 -18.35 -33.79
CA VAL A 219 16.59 -18.57 -34.45
C VAL A 219 17.45 -19.43 -33.54
N TRP A 220 18.13 -20.44 -34.11
CA TRP A 220 19.01 -21.31 -33.35
C TRP A 220 20.49 -21.07 -33.72
N SER A 221 21.35 -21.10 -32.71
CA SER A 221 22.79 -21.10 -32.94
C SER A 221 23.26 -22.52 -33.35
N GLU A 222 24.16 -22.56 -34.33
CA GLU A 222 24.88 -23.76 -34.76
C GLU A 222 26.18 -23.95 -33.98
N GLY A 223 26.54 -23.02 -33.10
CA GLY A 223 27.74 -23.01 -32.26
C GLY A 223 27.45 -22.52 -30.85
N GLY A 224 28.32 -21.66 -30.34
CA GLY A 224 28.15 -20.99 -29.02
C GLY A 224 27.17 -19.82 -29.04
N VAL A 225 27.12 -19.07 -27.93
CA VAL A 225 26.29 -17.87 -27.80
C VAL A 225 26.56 -16.83 -28.88
N MET A 226 27.80 -16.79 -29.37
CA MET A 226 28.24 -15.83 -30.39
C MET A 226 27.98 -16.31 -31.84
N GLY A 227 27.24 -17.40 -32.03
CA GLY A 227 26.91 -17.97 -33.34
C GLY A 227 27.96 -18.95 -33.86
N PRO A 228 27.90 -19.28 -35.17
CA PRO A 228 27.00 -18.72 -36.18
C PRO A 228 25.54 -19.00 -35.89
N TRP A 229 24.69 -18.03 -36.25
CA TRP A 229 23.23 -18.12 -36.12
C TRP A 229 22.59 -18.59 -37.43
N GLY A 230 21.68 -19.51 -37.35
CA GLY A 230 20.93 -20.03 -38.49
C GLY A 230 19.88 -19.05 -39.04
N GLN A 231 19.12 -19.51 -40.00
CA GLN A 231 17.99 -18.76 -40.54
C GLN A 231 16.84 -18.69 -39.55
N ALA A 232 16.06 -17.60 -39.59
CA ALA A 232 14.81 -17.49 -38.85
C ALA A 232 13.81 -18.56 -39.27
N GLY A 233 13.22 -19.26 -38.30
CA GLY A 233 12.11 -20.19 -38.54
C GLY A 233 10.84 -19.47 -39.00
N ALA A 234 9.77 -20.22 -39.27
CA ALA A 234 8.48 -19.61 -39.52
C ALA A 234 8.00 -18.78 -38.31
N PRO A 235 7.23 -17.72 -38.53
CA PRO A 235 6.69 -16.92 -37.43
C PRO A 235 5.75 -17.77 -36.56
N PHE A 236 5.80 -17.60 -35.24
CA PHE A 236 4.89 -18.27 -34.32
C PHE A 236 3.77 -17.34 -33.80
N THR A 237 3.81 -16.05 -34.14
CA THR A 237 2.73 -15.10 -33.93
C THR A 237 2.05 -14.73 -35.24
N ASP A 238 0.82 -14.25 -35.18
CA ASP A 238 -0.01 -13.94 -36.35
C ASP A 238 -0.22 -12.42 -36.45
N ASN A 239 0.50 -11.77 -37.38
CA ASN A 239 0.42 -10.33 -37.60
C ASN A 239 -0.94 -9.83 -38.11
N ALA A 240 -1.77 -10.72 -38.64
CA ALA A 240 -3.16 -10.38 -38.99
C ALA A 240 -4.04 -10.21 -37.73
N LYS A 241 -3.66 -10.88 -36.63
CA LYS A 241 -4.35 -10.75 -35.35
C LYS A 241 -3.80 -9.59 -34.53
N ALA A 242 -2.47 -9.50 -34.36
CA ALA A 242 -1.81 -8.44 -33.62
C ALA A 242 -0.38 -8.23 -34.14
N TRP A 243 0.13 -7.00 -34.04
CA TRP A 243 1.54 -6.70 -34.24
C TRP A 243 2.26 -6.94 -32.93
N CYS A 244 3.23 -7.86 -32.95
CA CYS A 244 3.92 -8.34 -31.77
C CYS A 244 5.35 -7.83 -31.68
N GLU A 245 5.79 -7.46 -30.48
CA GLU A 245 7.16 -7.04 -30.19
C GLU A 245 7.61 -7.50 -28.80
N GLY A 246 8.86 -7.23 -28.43
CA GLY A 246 9.38 -7.41 -27.07
C GLY A 246 9.22 -8.81 -26.52
N PRO A 247 9.71 -9.86 -27.23
CA PRO A 247 9.58 -11.22 -26.72
C PRO A 247 10.44 -11.45 -25.48
N ALA A 248 9.91 -12.18 -24.50
CA ALA A 248 10.66 -12.69 -23.37
C ALA A 248 10.17 -14.10 -23.02
N ALA A 249 11.06 -14.98 -22.53
CA ALA A 249 10.69 -16.34 -22.24
C ALA A 249 11.27 -16.82 -20.91
N ILE A 250 10.46 -17.60 -20.16
CA ILE A 250 10.92 -18.33 -18.96
C ILE A 250 10.57 -19.80 -19.05
N ARG A 251 11.37 -20.62 -18.39
CA ARG A 251 11.04 -22.01 -18.14
C ARG A 251 10.30 -22.12 -16.82
N ALA A 252 9.11 -22.71 -16.83
CA ALA A 252 8.32 -23.04 -15.65
C ALA A 252 8.00 -24.54 -15.65
N GLY A 253 8.67 -25.30 -14.80
CA GLY A 253 8.59 -26.75 -14.81
C GLY A 253 9.07 -27.35 -16.14
N ASP A 254 8.19 -28.11 -16.80
CA ASP A 254 8.50 -28.78 -18.09
C ASP A 254 8.17 -27.90 -19.30
N CYS A 255 7.63 -26.72 -19.09
CA CYS A 255 7.12 -25.83 -20.14
C CYS A 255 7.93 -24.53 -20.20
N TRP A 256 7.92 -23.87 -21.34
CA TRP A 256 8.38 -22.51 -21.52
C TRP A 256 7.16 -21.63 -21.81
N PHE A 257 7.08 -20.49 -21.13
CA PHE A 257 6.14 -19.42 -21.48
C PHE A 257 6.89 -18.33 -22.22
N VAL A 258 6.34 -17.93 -23.36
CA VAL A 258 6.86 -16.83 -24.17
C VAL A 258 5.81 -15.70 -24.13
N TYR A 259 6.21 -14.54 -23.68
CA TYR A 259 5.39 -13.34 -23.58
C TYR A 259 5.79 -12.35 -24.66
N TYR A 260 4.85 -11.52 -25.10
CA TYR A 260 5.10 -10.47 -26.10
C TYR A 260 4.06 -9.35 -26.02
N ASP A 261 4.49 -8.12 -26.37
CA ASP A 261 3.64 -6.93 -26.41
C ASP A 261 2.85 -6.88 -27.71
N GLU A 262 1.53 -6.92 -27.63
CA GLU A 262 0.60 -6.72 -28.76
C GLU A 262 0.34 -5.22 -28.95
N TYR A 263 1.39 -4.46 -29.29
CA TYR A 263 1.46 -3.01 -29.18
C TYR A 263 0.44 -2.23 -30.00
N ASN A 264 -0.07 -2.78 -31.10
CA ASN A 264 -1.12 -2.13 -31.89
C ASN A 264 -2.53 -2.33 -31.35
N LYS A 265 -2.69 -3.17 -30.31
CA LYS A 265 -3.97 -3.43 -29.62
C LYS A 265 -3.96 -2.98 -28.16
N GLY A 266 -2.80 -2.60 -27.62
CA GLY A 266 -2.65 -2.25 -26.23
C GLY A 266 -2.82 -3.42 -25.27
N GLY A 267 -2.48 -4.65 -25.73
CA GLY A 267 -2.54 -5.90 -24.98
C GLY A 267 -1.16 -6.54 -24.81
N TYR A 268 -1.16 -7.69 -24.15
CA TYR A 268 0.03 -8.53 -23.98
C TYR A 268 -0.36 -9.99 -24.21
N GLY A 269 0.35 -10.67 -25.09
CA GLY A 269 0.13 -12.06 -25.41
C GLY A 269 1.07 -12.99 -24.67
N ALA A 270 0.64 -14.25 -24.52
CA ALA A 270 1.48 -15.33 -24.02
C ALA A 270 1.17 -16.64 -24.72
N VAL A 271 2.21 -17.42 -24.97
CA VAL A 271 2.10 -18.80 -25.50
C VAL A 271 2.98 -19.74 -24.69
N GLU A 272 2.57 -21.00 -24.60
CA GLU A 272 3.39 -22.08 -24.05
C GLU A 272 4.04 -22.88 -25.16
N THR A 273 5.23 -23.41 -24.90
CA THR A 273 5.94 -24.33 -25.77
C THR A 273 6.85 -25.25 -24.97
N ARG A 274 7.11 -26.48 -25.48
CA ARG A 274 8.10 -27.41 -24.93
C ARG A 274 9.32 -27.55 -25.83
N ASP A 275 9.16 -27.22 -27.09
CA ASP A 275 10.14 -27.52 -28.14
C ASP A 275 10.56 -26.32 -29.00
N PHE A 276 9.94 -25.16 -28.80
CA PHE A 276 10.06 -23.95 -29.66
C PHE A 276 9.77 -24.21 -31.14
N LYS A 277 8.88 -25.19 -31.41
CA LYS A 277 8.34 -25.52 -32.72
C LYS A 277 6.82 -25.46 -32.73
N THR A 278 6.20 -25.93 -31.65
CA THR A 278 4.77 -25.90 -31.43
C THR A 278 4.44 -24.94 -30.30
N PHE A 279 3.47 -24.06 -30.53
CA PHE A 279 3.06 -23.01 -29.60
C PHE A 279 1.56 -23.08 -29.37
N ALA A 280 1.13 -23.01 -28.11
CA ALA A 280 -0.27 -22.94 -27.73
C ALA A 280 -0.53 -21.63 -26.95
N PRO A 281 -1.59 -20.87 -27.27
CA PRO A 281 -1.95 -19.69 -26.49
C PRO A 281 -2.26 -20.05 -25.05
N VAL A 282 -1.77 -19.23 -24.10
CA VAL A 282 -2.11 -19.32 -22.69
C VAL A 282 -2.60 -17.97 -22.19
N HIS A 283 -3.44 -18.00 -21.16
CA HIS A 283 -3.92 -16.78 -20.53
C HIS A 283 -3.00 -16.41 -19.37
N ALA A 284 -2.30 -15.29 -19.51
CA ALA A 284 -1.52 -14.70 -18.43
C ALA A 284 -2.26 -13.48 -17.86
N VAL A 285 -2.37 -13.42 -16.53
CA VAL A 285 -2.90 -12.26 -15.82
C VAL A 285 -1.72 -11.32 -15.55
N LEU A 286 -1.69 -10.17 -16.19
CA LEU A 286 -0.57 -9.23 -16.17
C LEU A 286 -1.01 -7.86 -15.62
N PRO A 287 -0.09 -7.06 -15.04
CA PRO A 287 -0.37 -5.69 -14.65
C PRO A 287 -0.88 -4.82 -15.80
N ALA A 288 -1.77 -3.88 -15.51
CA ALA A 288 -2.31 -2.97 -16.53
C ALA A 288 -1.22 -2.05 -17.11
N GLY A 289 -1.26 -1.82 -18.44
CA GLY A 289 -0.35 -0.92 -19.14
C GLY A 289 1.10 -1.41 -19.23
N ILE A 290 1.32 -2.71 -19.01
CA ILE A 290 2.64 -3.34 -19.19
C ILE A 290 3.08 -3.24 -20.65
N ARG A 291 4.35 -2.89 -20.86
CA ARG A 291 5.04 -2.83 -22.16
C ARG A 291 6.31 -3.66 -22.10
N HIS A 292 6.87 -3.96 -23.26
CA HIS A 292 8.08 -4.71 -23.53
C HIS A 292 9.07 -4.75 -22.35
N GLY A 293 9.43 -5.92 -21.86
CA GLY A 293 10.35 -6.12 -20.74
C GLY A 293 10.86 -7.56 -20.71
N THR A 294 11.56 -7.90 -19.63
CA THR A 294 12.21 -9.21 -19.48
C THR A 294 11.63 -9.99 -18.32
N VAL A 295 11.42 -11.29 -18.53
CA VAL A 295 11.07 -12.25 -17.48
C VAL A 295 12.26 -13.10 -17.10
N PHE A 296 12.47 -13.33 -15.80
CA PHE A 296 13.58 -14.14 -15.28
C PHE A 296 13.21 -14.81 -13.96
N ALA A 297 13.86 -15.94 -13.67
CA ALA A 297 13.68 -16.66 -12.41
C ALA A 297 14.47 -16.01 -11.28
N VAL A 298 13.92 -16.07 -10.07
CA VAL A 298 14.56 -15.65 -8.82
C VAL A 298 14.44 -16.77 -7.77
N ASP A 299 15.41 -16.82 -6.85
CA ASP A 299 15.34 -17.74 -5.72
C ASP A 299 14.27 -17.30 -4.70
N ALA A 300 13.84 -18.24 -3.87
CA ALA A 300 12.82 -18.02 -2.85
C ALA A 300 13.19 -16.90 -1.86
N ALA A 301 14.46 -16.65 -1.57
CA ALA A 301 14.89 -15.56 -0.68
C ALA A 301 14.66 -14.21 -1.35
N THR A 302 15.03 -14.07 -2.62
CA THR A 302 14.75 -12.87 -3.41
C THR A 302 13.24 -12.64 -3.55
N ALA A 303 12.47 -13.69 -3.87
CA ALA A 303 11.02 -13.60 -3.99
C ALA A 303 10.35 -13.11 -2.67
N ARG A 304 10.78 -13.64 -1.53
CA ARG A 304 10.32 -13.18 -0.20
C ARG A 304 10.73 -11.73 0.06
N GLY A 305 11.95 -11.33 -0.29
CA GLY A 305 12.41 -9.95 -0.19
C GLY A 305 11.55 -9.00 -1.01
N LEU A 306 11.28 -9.33 -2.27
CA LEU A 306 10.40 -8.57 -3.16
C LEU A 306 8.97 -8.51 -2.62
N ALA A 307 8.42 -9.63 -2.18
CA ALA A 307 7.10 -9.67 -1.56
C ALA A 307 7.02 -8.84 -0.28
N ALA A 308 8.10 -8.76 0.49
CA ALA A 308 8.18 -7.88 1.66
C ALA A 308 8.19 -6.39 1.26
N HIS A 309 8.84 -6.03 0.15
CA HIS A 309 8.79 -4.67 -0.41
C HIS A 309 7.45 -4.31 -1.06
N ASP A 310 6.72 -5.30 -1.57
CA ASP A 310 5.39 -5.09 -2.15
C ASP A 310 4.33 -4.73 -1.11
N ARG A 311 4.58 -5.05 0.14
CA ARG A 311 3.64 -4.77 1.21
C ARG A 311 3.49 -3.26 1.35
N ARG A 312 2.37 -2.75 0.87
CA ARG A 312 1.90 -1.41 1.21
C ARG A 312 1.70 -1.37 2.71
N VAL A 313 2.71 -0.94 3.46
CA VAL A 313 2.51 -0.64 4.86
C VAL A 313 1.65 0.62 4.92
N GLU A 314 0.37 0.43 5.09
CA GLU A 314 -0.58 1.50 5.36
C GLU A 314 -0.63 1.69 6.89
N TRP A 315 -0.42 2.93 7.33
CA TRP A 315 -0.55 3.31 8.74
C TRP A 315 -1.93 3.91 9.02
N ASN A 316 -2.66 4.28 7.98
CA ASN A 316 -4.06 4.61 7.99
C ASN A 316 -4.90 3.42 7.52
N PRO A 317 -6.06 3.15 8.14
CA PRO A 317 -6.63 3.81 9.32
C PRO A 317 -5.80 3.57 10.59
N VAL A 318 -5.90 4.47 11.58
CA VAL A 318 -5.04 4.40 12.78
C VAL A 318 -5.51 3.38 13.82
N VAL A 319 -6.78 2.98 13.78
CA VAL A 319 -7.39 2.00 14.71
C VAL A 319 -8.31 1.03 13.99
N PRO A 320 -8.48 -0.22 14.50
CA PRO A 320 -9.21 -1.30 13.84
C PRO A 320 -10.74 -1.23 14.00
N ASP A 321 -11.31 -0.03 14.00
CA ASP A 321 -12.74 0.15 14.25
C ASP A 321 -13.36 1.18 13.29
N THR A 322 -14.68 1.18 13.23
CA THR A 322 -15.45 2.19 12.52
C THR A 322 -15.74 3.36 13.45
N ILE A 323 -14.88 4.36 13.36
CA ILE A 323 -14.96 5.58 14.17
C ILE A 323 -14.83 6.81 13.31
N ALA A 324 -15.39 7.94 13.78
CA ALA A 324 -15.46 9.18 13.04
C ALA A 324 -15.28 10.40 13.93
N ASP A 325 -15.29 11.58 13.32
CA ASP A 325 -15.28 12.89 13.99
C ASP A 325 -14.14 12.99 15.02
N PRO A 326 -12.88 12.70 14.60
CA PRO A 326 -11.78 12.56 15.55
C PRO A 326 -11.29 13.89 16.11
N THR A 327 -10.98 13.91 17.40
CA THR A 327 -10.12 14.92 18.00
C THR A 327 -8.95 14.28 18.72
N ILE A 328 -7.75 14.83 18.57
CA ILE A 328 -6.53 14.32 19.23
C ILE A 328 -5.92 15.40 20.09
N VAL A 329 -5.66 15.07 21.35
CA VAL A 329 -4.95 15.95 22.30
C VAL A 329 -3.81 15.19 22.98
N CYS A 330 -2.79 15.92 23.42
CA CYS A 330 -1.71 15.34 24.20
C CYS A 330 -1.76 15.82 25.66
N PHE A 331 -1.82 14.87 26.59
CA PHE A 331 -1.72 15.12 28.02
C PHE A 331 -0.57 14.29 28.58
N ASP A 332 0.35 14.95 29.26
CA ASP A 332 1.46 14.32 29.99
C ASP A 332 2.23 13.29 29.15
N GLY A 333 2.50 13.62 27.88
CA GLY A 333 3.24 12.80 26.92
C GLY A 333 2.48 11.59 26.35
N SER A 334 1.15 11.54 26.53
CA SER A 334 0.27 10.58 25.88
C SER A 334 -0.72 11.32 24.98
N TYR A 335 -0.94 10.78 23.79
CA TYR A 335 -1.99 11.23 22.86
C TYR A 335 -3.29 10.48 23.15
N TYR A 336 -4.38 11.21 23.13
CA TYR A 336 -5.74 10.69 23.30
C TYR A 336 -6.56 11.05 22.08
N LEU A 337 -7.04 10.02 21.39
CA LEU A 337 -7.97 10.14 20.27
C LEU A 337 -9.38 9.92 20.79
N TYR A 338 -10.20 10.93 20.71
CA TYR A 338 -11.64 10.89 21.01
C TYR A 338 -12.42 10.85 19.70
N ALA A 339 -13.39 9.95 19.59
CA ALA A 339 -14.11 9.77 18.35
C ALA A 339 -15.57 9.30 18.57
N THR A 340 -16.41 9.56 17.59
CA THR A 340 -17.73 8.93 17.43
C THR A 340 -17.53 7.45 17.11
N THR A 341 -18.34 6.57 17.69
CA THR A 341 -18.40 5.15 17.34
C THR A 341 -19.56 4.87 16.43
N ASP A 342 -19.33 4.27 15.26
CA ASP A 342 -20.38 3.74 14.41
C ASP A 342 -20.61 2.26 14.76
N VAL A 343 -21.69 1.96 15.47
CA VAL A 343 -22.01 0.61 15.92
C VAL A 343 -22.43 -0.28 14.75
N ASP A 344 -23.06 0.29 13.73
CA ASP A 344 -23.34 -0.36 12.48
C ASP A 344 -22.64 0.32 11.30
N GLN A 345 -22.25 -0.49 10.32
CA GLN A 345 -21.58 0.01 9.12
C GLN A 345 -22.48 0.87 8.21
N ALA A 346 -23.79 0.87 8.47
CA ALA A 346 -24.76 1.67 7.74
C ALA A 346 -24.92 3.10 8.30
N LEU A 347 -24.10 3.51 9.25
CA LEU A 347 -24.12 4.83 9.90
C LEU A 347 -25.47 5.18 10.60
N ARG A 348 -26.24 4.17 10.97
CA ARG A 348 -27.58 4.35 11.54
C ARG A 348 -27.59 4.40 13.04
N VAL A 349 -26.63 3.75 13.68
CA VAL A 349 -26.53 3.64 15.14
C VAL A 349 -25.16 4.11 15.56
N SER A 350 -25.12 5.10 16.46
CA SER A 350 -23.89 5.57 17.08
C SER A 350 -23.86 5.11 18.54
N GLY A 351 -22.74 4.52 18.93
CA GLY A 351 -22.46 4.20 20.33
C GLY A 351 -22.00 5.42 21.12
N THR A 352 -21.69 5.20 22.41
CA THR A 352 -21.04 6.25 23.21
C THR A 352 -19.71 6.64 22.55
N PRO A 353 -19.30 7.91 22.58
CA PRO A 353 -17.97 8.32 22.13
C PRO A 353 -16.88 7.51 22.85
N VAL A 354 -15.85 7.18 22.11
CA VAL A 354 -14.76 6.33 22.56
C VAL A 354 -13.45 7.07 22.68
N VAL A 355 -12.53 6.50 23.46
CA VAL A 355 -11.16 7.02 23.59
C VAL A 355 -10.11 5.94 23.33
N TRP A 356 -9.13 6.32 22.55
CA TRP A 356 -7.90 5.55 22.29
C TRP A 356 -6.70 6.33 22.78
N LYS A 357 -5.65 5.62 23.19
CA LYS A 357 -4.42 6.20 23.74
C LYS A 357 -3.20 5.72 23.00
N SER A 358 -2.26 6.62 22.77
CA SER A 358 -0.98 6.32 22.12
C SER A 358 0.16 7.10 22.74
N LYS A 359 1.39 6.57 22.65
CA LYS A 359 2.62 7.29 22.98
C LYS A 359 3.35 7.82 21.75
N ASP A 360 3.04 7.30 20.58
CA ASP A 360 3.79 7.50 19.34
C ASP A 360 2.94 7.82 18.12
N LEU A 361 1.60 7.92 18.27
CA LEU A 361 0.60 8.10 17.21
C LEU A 361 0.47 6.90 16.24
N LEU A 362 1.22 5.82 16.45
CA LEU A 362 1.22 4.63 15.61
C LEU A 362 0.59 3.43 16.30
N ASN A 363 0.90 3.25 17.58
CA ASN A 363 0.38 2.17 18.42
C ASN A 363 -0.70 2.73 19.35
N TRP A 364 -1.93 2.27 19.15
CA TRP A 364 -3.09 2.75 19.88
C TRP A 364 -3.70 1.64 20.73
N SER A 365 -4.01 1.95 21.99
CA SER A 365 -4.81 1.09 22.89
C SER A 365 -6.21 1.65 23.04
N PHE A 366 -7.21 0.79 23.02
CA PHE A 366 -8.59 1.13 23.32
C PHE A 366 -8.78 1.25 24.82
N GLU A 367 -9.16 2.42 25.30
CA GLU A 367 -9.33 2.71 26.73
C GLU A 367 -10.79 2.63 27.18
N GLY A 368 -11.74 2.56 26.23
CA GLY A 368 -13.16 2.36 26.54
C GLY A 368 -14.09 3.42 25.97
N GLY A 369 -15.35 3.30 26.33
CA GLY A 369 -16.38 4.33 26.10
C GLY A 369 -16.22 5.46 27.11
N LEU A 370 -16.35 6.70 26.64
CA LEU A 370 -16.19 7.89 27.49
C LEU A 370 -17.27 8.00 28.55
N MET A 371 -18.48 7.53 28.25
CA MET A 371 -19.65 7.58 29.14
C MET A 371 -20.33 6.21 29.20
N PRO A 372 -19.72 5.20 29.87
CA PRO A 372 -20.17 3.81 29.86
C PRO A 372 -21.55 3.60 30.51
N ASP A 373 -22.00 4.54 31.35
CA ASP A 373 -23.30 4.47 32.00
C ASP A 373 -24.47 4.84 31.05
N LEU A 374 -24.18 5.29 29.82
CA LEU A 374 -25.19 5.58 28.83
C LEU A 374 -25.61 4.32 28.11
N ASP A 375 -26.91 4.10 27.98
CA ASP A 375 -27.43 3.05 27.12
C ASP A 375 -27.31 3.46 25.65
N TRP A 376 -26.16 3.13 25.05
CA TRP A 376 -25.85 3.42 23.66
C TRP A 376 -26.48 2.40 22.69
N THR A 377 -27.14 1.37 23.19
CA THR A 377 -27.86 0.40 22.35
C THR A 377 -29.23 0.93 21.89
N VAL A 378 -29.67 2.08 22.42
CA VAL A 378 -30.90 2.73 21.98
C VAL A 378 -30.69 3.45 20.63
N PRO A 379 -31.27 2.96 19.53
CA PRO A 379 -31.01 3.46 18.19
C PRO A 379 -31.37 4.95 17.98
N SER A 380 -32.24 5.51 18.80
CA SER A 380 -32.65 6.92 18.70
C SER A 380 -31.68 7.92 19.29
N ARG A 381 -30.71 7.49 20.10
CA ARG A 381 -29.72 8.35 20.73
C ARG A 381 -28.47 8.43 19.91
N LYS A 382 -28.22 9.61 19.34
CA LYS A 382 -27.07 9.88 18.48
C LYS A 382 -26.00 10.63 19.28
N TYR A 383 -25.03 9.88 19.80
CA TYR A 383 -23.86 10.41 20.50
C TYR A 383 -22.76 10.66 19.49
N TRP A 384 -22.46 11.93 19.18
CA TRP A 384 -21.53 12.27 18.12
C TRP A 384 -20.47 13.28 18.56
N ALA A 385 -19.43 13.35 17.73
CA ALA A 385 -18.46 14.43 17.62
C ALA A 385 -17.96 14.91 19.00
N PRO A 386 -17.17 14.09 19.70
CA PRO A 386 -16.44 14.56 20.86
C PRO A 386 -15.47 15.67 20.41
N GLY A 387 -15.70 16.89 20.90
CA GLY A 387 -14.84 18.03 20.67
C GLY A 387 -13.51 17.88 21.42
N ARG A 388 -12.61 18.84 21.22
CA ARG A 388 -11.34 18.88 21.92
C ARG A 388 -11.55 18.82 23.44
N VAL A 389 -10.95 17.81 24.11
CA VAL A 389 -10.96 17.77 25.58
C VAL A 389 -10.04 18.84 26.12
N LEU A 390 -10.55 19.67 27.01
CA LEU A 390 -9.75 20.64 27.78
C LEU A 390 -9.51 20.12 29.18
N ARG A 391 -8.47 20.64 29.87
CA ARG A 391 -8.26 20.35 31.30
C ARG A 391 -8.03 21.64 32.10
N ARG A 392 -8.45 21.62 33.34
CA ARG A 392 -8.23 22.70 34.31
C ARG A 392 -7.71 22.15 35.62
N ARG A 393 -6.77 22.84 36.23
CA ARG A 393 -6.24 22.50 37.52
C ARG A 393 -7.10 23.14 38.63
N GLY A 394 -7.62 22.33 39.53
CA GLY A 394 -8.36 22.79 40.69
C GLY A 394 -7.46 23.40 41.78
N ALA A 395 -8.05 24.06 42.74
CA ALA A 395 -7.31 24.64 43.89
C ALA A 395 -6.57 23.59 44.73
N ASN A 396 -7.06 22.35 44.73
CA ASN A 396 -6.41 21.20 45.36
C ASN A 396 -5.25 20.58 44.53
N GLY A 397 -4.93 21.17 43.37
CA GLY A 397 -3.89 20.69 42.48
C GLY A 397 -4.33 19.55 41.54
N ALA A 398 -5.54 18.99 41.66
CA ALA A 398 -6.05 17.94 40.81
C ALA A 398 -6.49 18.50 39.45
N TRP A 399 -6.42 17.65 38.41
CA TRP A 399 -6.91 17.99 37.10
C TRP A 399 -8.40 17.59 36.98
N THR A 400 -9.19 18.45 36.33
CA THR A 400 -10.53 18.13 35.83
C THR A 400 -10.50 18.25 34.32
N TYR A 401 -10.98 17.22 33.63
CA TYR A 401 -11.07 17.15 32.18
C TYR A 401 -12.50 17.47 31.75
N TYR A 402 -12.65 18.23 30.68
CA TYR A 402 -13.93 18.70 30.15
C TYR A 402 -14.08 18.18 28.73
N LEU A 403 -15.07 17.31 28.52
CA LEU A 403 -15.47 16.77 27.23
C LEU A 403 -16.71 17.53 26.74
N PHE A 404 -16.62 18.07 25.54
CA PHE A 404 -17.77 18.59 24.81
C PHE A 404 -18.20 17.56 23.78
N PHE A 405 -19.47 17.21 23.70
CA PHE A 405 -19.98 16.18 22.81
C PHE A 405 -21.41 16.46 22.41
N THR A 406 -21.86 15.91 21.28
CA THR A 406 -23.21 16.03 20.76
C THR A 406 -24.09 14.88 21.26
N CYS A 407 -25.33 15.18 21.62
CA CYS A 407 -26.37 14.18 21.72
C CYS A 407 -27.70 14.71 21.20
N GLU A 408 -28.28 14.06 20.21
CA GLU A 408 -29.58 14.40 19.60
C GLU A 408 -29.75 15.86 19.14
N GLY A 409 -28.65 16.55 18.85
CA GLY A 409 -28.60 17.91 18.35
C GLY A 409 -27.78 18.87 19.24
N PRO A 410 -28.10 19.11 20.51
CA PRO A 410 -27.32 20.02 21.35
C PRO A 410 -25.92 19.47 21.67
N THR A 411 -24.99 20.40 21.88
CA THR A 411 -23.66 20.10 22.47
C THR A 411 -23.78 20.17 24.01
N TYR A 412 -23.30 19.14 24.66
CA TYR A 412 -23.23 19.01 26.12
C TYR A 412 -21.78 19.11 26.60
N VAL A 413 -21.59 19.35 27.90
CA VAL A 413 -20.29 19.25 28.56
C VAL A 413 -20.36 18.24 29.70
N ALA A 414 -19.36 17.35 29.72
CA ALA A 414 -19.17 16.36 30.78
C ALA A 414 -17.78 16.50 31.38
N THR A 415 -17.58 16.04 32.62
CA THR A 415 -16.32 16.13 33.32
C THR A 415 -15.85 14.79 33.86
N ALA A 416 -14.53 14.64 33.96
CA ALA A 416 -13.87 13.49 34.58
C ALA A 416 -12.58 13.94 35.31
N ASP A 417 -12.05 13.07 36.18
CA ASP A 417 -10.77 13.28 36.86
C ASP A 417 -9.55 12.78 36.07
N ARG A 418 -9.79 12.07 34.97
CA ARG A 418 -8.76 11.57 34.06
C ARG A 418 -9.22 11.62 32.59
N PRO A 419 -8.28 11.65 31.64
CA PRO A 419 -8.60 11.86 30.23
C PRO A 419 -9.38 10.68 29.61
N GLU A 420 -9.23 9.47 30.13
CA GLU A 420 -9.96 8.29 29.66
C GLU A 420 -11.43 8.26 30.16
N GLY A 421 -11.81 9.12 31.08
CA GLY A 421 -13.11 9.07 31.75
C GLY A 421 -13.14 8.09 32.92
N PRO A 422 -14.30 7.62 33.39
CA PRO A 422 -15.63 7.89 32.82
C PRO A 422 -16.06 9.36 33.04
N PHE A 423 -16.65 9.93 32.01
CA PHE A 423 -17.19 11.29 32.08
C PHE A 423 -18.64 11.28 32.59
N LYS A 424 -19.00 12.33 33.33
CA LYS A 424 -20.36 12.58 33.83
C LYS A 424 -20.80 13.97 33.42
N LEU A 425 -22.09 14.13 33.12
CA LEU A 425 -22.66 15.41 32.75
C LEU A 425 -22.34 16.45 33.84
N ALA A 426 -21.76 17.58 33.43
CA ALA A 426 -21.25 18.56 34.37
C ALA A 426 -22.35 19.38 35.09
N ASN A 427 -23.54 19.47 34.49
CA ASN A 427 -24.68 20.27 34.99
C ASN A 427 -25.98 19.47 35.08
N GLY A 428 -25.90 18.19 35.40
CA GLY A 428 -27.05 17.30 35.56
C GLY A 428 -26.63 15.83 35.66
N GLU A 429 -27.57 14.93 35.52
CA GLU A 429 -27.34 13.49 35.53
C GLU A 429 -27.20 12.95 34.11
N ASN A 430 -26.37 11.92 33.90
CA ASN A 430 -26.19 11.30 32.59
C ASN A 430 -27.53 10.81 31.98
N ALA A 431 -28.46 10.35 32.78
CA ALA A 431 -29.78 9.95 32.32
C ALA A 431 -30.60 11.10 31.68
N GLU A 432 -30.23 12.35 31.91
CA GLU A 432 -30.90 13.52 31.36
C GLU A 432 -30.37 13.94 29.96
N ILE A 433 -29.29 13.32 29.50
CA ILE A 433 -28.69 13.61 28.20
C ILE A 433 -29.65 13.16 27.09
N GLY A 434 -29.93 14.05 26.15
CA GLY A 434 -30.89 13.81 25.06
C GLY A 434 -32.36 13.90 25.44
N VAL A 435 -32.70 13.83 26.74
CA VAL A 435 -34.07 13.96 27.23
C VAL A 435 -34.46 15.45 27.51
N ASN A 436 -33.49 16.21 27.99
CA ASN A 436 -33.66 17.63 28.32
C ASN A 436 -32.67 18.52 27.58
N LYS A 437 -33.05 18.97 26.37
CA LYS A 437 -32.23 19.79 25.48
C LYS A 437 -31.83 21.14 26.08
N ALA A 438 -32.56 21.64 27.12
CA ALA A 438 -32.22 22.88 27.78
C ALA A 438 -30.90 22.86 28.56
N LYS A 439 -30.34 21.69 28.85
CA LYS A 439 -29.05 21.54 29.52
C LYS A 439 -27.85 21.53 28.59
N GLY A 440 -28.03 21.60 27.27
CA GLY A 440 -26.93 21.74 26.30
C GLY A 440 -26.23 23.09 26.45
N VAL A 441 -24.92 23.10 26.26
CA VAL A 441 -24.08 24.30 26.27
C VAL A 441 -24.28 25.12 25.00
N ALA A 442 -24.45 24.44 23.87
CA ALA A 442 -24.82 25.04 22.59
C ALA A 442 -26.02 24.31 21.99
N PRO A 443 -26.87 25.03 21.20
CA PRO A 443 -28.14 24.46 20.71
C PRO A 443 -27.99 23.50 19.54
N ASP A 444 -26.78 23.36 18.99
CA ASP A 444 -26.52 22.57 17.80
C ASP A 444 -25.28 21.64 17.99
N ILE A 445 -25.02 20.79 17.01
CA ILE A 445 -23.99 19.75 17.04
C ILE A 445 -22.56 20.31 16.93
N ASP A 446 -21.58 19.44 17.20
CA ASP A 446 -20.15 19.59 16.90
C ASP A 446 -19.45 20.70 17.68
N GLY A 447 -19.82 20.85 18.93
CA GLY A 447 -19.21 21.85 19.81
C GLY A 447 -17.74 21.51 20.11
N CYS A 448 -16.81 22.28 19.55
CA CYS A 448 -15.38 22.15 19.79
C CYS A 448 -14.83 23.38 20.54
N PRO A 449 -14.31 23.21 21.77
CA PRO A 449 -13.77 24.33 22.52
C PRO A 449 -12.34 24.68 22.11
N PHE A 450 -12.01 25.95 22.27
CA PHE A 450 -10.65 26.49 22.13
C PHE A 450 -10.29 27.32 23.35
N LEU A 451 -9.16 27.03 23.96
CA LEU A 451 -8.60 27.78 25.07
C LEU A 451 -7.47 28.67 24.54
N ASP A 452 -7.65 30.01 24.65
CA ASP A 452 -6.61 30.95 24.23
C ASP A 452 -5.53 31.16 25.31
N ASP A 453 -4.42 31.77 24.93
CA ASP A 453 -3.25 32.02 25.79
C ASP A 453 -3.57 32.91 27.00
N ASP A 454 -4.60 33.75 26.91
CA ASP A 454 -5.09 34.61 28.02
C ASP A 454 -5.98 33.84 29.02
N GLY A 455 -6.25 32.58 28.77
CA GLY A 455 -7.11 31.71 29.60
C GLY A 455 -8.60 31.85 29.29
N GLN A 456 -9.01 32.66 28.34
CA GLN A 456 -10.40 32.74 27.88
C GLN A 456 -10.69 31.53 26.96
N ALA A 457 -11.74 30.78 27.26
CA ALA A 457 -12.21 29.72 26.40
C ALA A 457 -13.34 30.17 25.48
N TYR A 458 -13.36 29.58 24.32
CA TYR A 458 -14.37 29.79 23.27
C TYR A 458 -14.97 28.48 22.84
N LEU A 459 -16.20 28.45 22.33
CA LEU A 459 -16.85 27.30 21.74
C LEU A 459 -17.26 27.62 20.31
N PHE A 460 -16.95 26.68 19.42
CA PHE A 460 -17.35 26.72 18.00
C PHE A 460 -18.28 25.52 17.74
N TRP A 461 -19.34 25.70 16.96
CA TRP A 461 -20.27 24.61 16.65
C TRP A 461 -20.89 24.79 15.25
N ARG A 462 -21.66 23.80 14.81
CA ARG A 462 -22.25 23.73 13.48
C ARG A 462 -22.88 25.07 13.06
N GLN A 463 -23.00 25.31 11.74
CA GLN A 463 -23.49 26.53 11.11
C GLN A 463 -22.62 27.77 11.42
N ARG A 464 -21.32 27.54 11.64
CA ARG A 464 -20.33 28.62 11.80
C ARG A 464 -20.57 29.51 13.02
N GLN A 465 -21.19 28.95 14.04
CA GLN A 465 -21.48 29.67 15.26
C GLN A 465 -20.30 29.64 16.22
N ALA A 466 -20.05 30.71 16.92
CA ALA A 466 -19.02 30.80 17.94
C ALA A 466 -19.44 31.72 19.09
N ALA A 467 -18.99 31.42 20.29
CA ALA A 467 -19.20 32.27 21.47
C ALA A 467 -18.04 32.10 22.47
N ARG A 468 -17.90 33.09 23.37
CA ARG A 468 -17.08 32.91 24.57
C ARG A 468 -17.75 31.93 25.51
N LEU A 469 -16.96 31.07 26.13
CA LEU A 469 -17.42 30.26 27.26
C LEU A 469 -17.36 31.08 28.56
N ARG A 470 -18.28 30.80 29.47
CA ARG A 470 -18.23 31.30 30.85
C ARG A 470 -16.95 30.81 31.52
N SER A 471 -16.60 31.45 32.65
CA SER A 471 -15.38 31.08 33.39
C SER A 471 -15.39 29.65 33.92
N ASP A 472 -16.56 29.03 34.13
CA ASP A 472 -16.72 27.62 34.53
C ASP A 472 -16.73 26.63 33.36
N TRP A 473 -16.77 27.11 32.12
CA TRP A 473 -16.91 26.38 30.86
C TRP A 473 -18.23 25.60 30.67
N LEU A 474 -19.23 25.86 31.55
CA LEU A 474 -20.49 25.14 31.55
C LEU A 474 -21.62 25.90 30.78
N GLY A 475 -21.27 26.95 30.06
CA GLY A 475 -22.22 27.76 29.25
C GLY A 475 -21.52 28.82 28.45
N ILE A 476 -22.23 29.39 27.49
CA ILE A 476 -21.76 30.52 26.67
C ILE A 476 -22.08 31.86 27.33
N VAL A 477 -21.34 32.92 26.94
CA VAL A 477 -21.54 34.30 27.35
C VAL A 477 -22.06 35.10 26.18
N GLY A 478 -23.19 35.78 26.38
CA GLY A 478 -23.80 36.65 25.37
C GLY A 478 -24.42 35.86 24.20
N SER A 479 -24.69 36.60 23.10
CA SER A 479 -25.22 35.99 21.89
C SER A 479 -24.08 35.41 21.03
N PRO A 480 -24.27 34.25 20.38
CA PRO A 480 -23.33 33.73 19.44
C PRO A 480 -23.07 34.68 18.27
N VAL A 481 -21.86 34.62 17.73
CA VAL A 481 -21.50 35.27 16.48
C VAL A 481 -21.44 34.27 15.36
N THR A 482 -21.83 34.64 14.15
CA THR A 482 -21.65 33.81 12.97
C THR A 482 -20.35 34.21 12.29
N ILE A 483 -19.42 33.25 12.14
CA ILE A 483 -18.17 33.46 11.41
C ILE A 483 -18.48 33.46 9.92
N PRO A 484 -18.21 34.55 9.18
CA PRO A 484 -18.43 34.57 7.74
C PRO A 484 -17.47 33.65 7.04
N THR A 485 -17.99 32.69 6.24
CA THR A 485 -17.23 31.78 5.45
C THR A 485 -17.69 31.85 3.99
N ARG A 486 -16.98 31.16 3.08
CA ARG A 486 -17.48 30.94 1.73
C ARG A 486 -18.91 30.38 1.79
N GLY A 487 -19.85 31.03 1.14
CA GLY A 487 -21.25 30.64 1.18
C GLY A 487 -21.59 29.39 0.42
N GLY A 488 -22.75 28.79 0.74
CA GLY A 488 -23.49 27.88 -0.13
C GLY A 488 -23.41 26.38 0.20
N THR A 489 -22.54 25.92 1.09
CA THR A 489 -22.47 24.52 1.47
C THR A 489 -22.66 24.31 2.98
N TYR A 490 -23.21 23.16 3.35
CA TYR A 490 -23.36 22.75 4.73
C TYR A 490 -22.00 22.79 5.45
N SER A 491 -21.94 23.31 6.66
CA SER A 491 -20.72 23.45 7.45
C SER A 491 -20.92 22.77 8.80
N GLU A 492 -20.01 21.85 9.11
CA GLU A 492 -19.95 21.14 10.39
C GLU A 492 -18.50 20.94 10.84
N GLY A 493 -18.28 20.28 11.99
CA GLY A 493 -16.96 19.95 12.51
C GLY A 493 -16.02 21.15 12.66
N PRO A 494 -16.48 22.31 13.21
CA PRO A 494 -15.63 23.47 13.32
C PRO A 494 -14.64 23.30 14.47
N PHE A 495 -13.40 23.80 14.26
CA PHE A 495 -12.42 23.89 15.35
C PHE A 495 -11.46 25.08 15.12
N MET A 496 -10.74 25.43 16.17
CA MET A 496 -9.77 26.51 16.18
C MET A 496 -8.40 26.00 16.63
N ILE A 497 -7.36 26.44 15.92
CA ILE A 497 -5.98 26.37 16.39
C ILE A 497 -5.34 27.76 16.39
N LYS A 498 -4.26 27.92 17.17
CA LYS A 498 -3.42 29.11 17.17
C LYS A 498 -1.97 28.74 16.91
N ARG A 499 -1.34 29.45 15.97
CA ARG A 499 0.08 29.24 15.66
C ARG A 499 0.75 30.61 15.45
N ARG A 500 1.79 30.90 16.23
CA ARG A 500 2.57 32.15 16.11
C ARG A 500 1.68 33.43 16.12
N GLY A 501 0.67 33.46 16.98
CA GLY A 501 -0.26 34.56 17.10
C GLY A 501 -1.38 34.65 16.07
N VAL A 502 -1.43 33.74 15.11
CA VAL A 502 -2.49 33.64 14.10
C VAL A 502 -3.47 32.55 14.52
N TYR A 503 -4.78 32.90 14.45
CA TYR A 503 -5.89 31.99 14.67
C TYR A 503 -6.34 31.40 13.34
N TYR A 504 -6.56 30.09 13.30
CA TYR A 504 -7.02 29.33 12.13
C TYR A 504 -8.36 28.70 12.49
N TYR A 505 -9.42 29.21 11.91
CA TYR A 505 -10.74 28.61 12.02
C TYR A 505 -10.95 27.60 10.92
N PHE A 506 -11.01 26.32 11.26
CA PHE A 506 -11.29 25.22 10.34
C PHE A 506 -12.75 24.83 10.42
N TYR A 507 -13.28 24.34 9.31
CA TYR A 507 -14.63 23.80 9.20
C TYR A 507 -14.74 22.84 8.02
N THR A 508 -15.71 21.90 8.09
CA THR A 508 -15.97 20.94 7.03
C THR A 508 -16.97 21.51 6.03
N LEU A 509 -16.63 21.45 4.76
CA LEU A 509 -17.53 21.69 3.65
C LEU A 509 -18.19 20.37 3.26
N SER A 510 -19.46 20.47 2.88
CA SER A 510 -20.39 19.37 2.82
C SER A 510 -20.22 18.38 1.68
N GLY A 511 -20.89 17.30 1.88
CA GLY A 511 -21.28 16.23 0.98
C GLY A 511 -20.48 14.97 1.23
N HIS A 512 -20.87 14.11 2.12
CA HIS A 512 -20.31 12.80 2.48
C HIS A 512 -19.04 12.35 1.69
N ALA A 513 -19.15 11.78 0.49
CA ALA A 513 -18.00 11.36 -0.31
C ALA A 513 -17.13 12.53 -0.81
N GLU A 514 -17.59 13.77 -0.66
CA GLU A 514 -16.88 15.00 -1.01
C GLU A 514 -16.53 15.85 0.20
N TYR A 515 -16.55 15.30 1.40
CA TYR A 515 -16.08 16.01 2.57
C TYR A 515 -14.68 16.56 2.31
N ARG A 516 -14.48 17.79 2.76
CA ARG A 516 -13.22 18.51 2.68
C ARG A 516 -13.16 19.54 3.80
N ASN A 517 -11.97 19.86 4.27
CA ASN A 517 -11.81 20.87 5.31
C ASN A 517 -11.32 22.19 4.68
N ALA A 518 -12.02 23.26 5.00
CA ALA A 518 -11.65 24.62 4.65
C ALA A 518 -11.19 25.36 5.90
N TYR A 519 -10.52 26.51 5.73
CA TYR A 519 -10.10 27.35 6.84
C TYR A 519 -10.09 28.83 6.51
N GLN A 520 -10.07 29.63 7.58
CA GLN A 520 -9.87 31.08 7.55
C GLN A 520 -8.86 31.46 8.61
N MET A 521 -8.29 32.65 8.46
CA MET A 521 -7.25 33.15 9.34
C MET A 521 -7.66 34.50 10.00
N SER A 522 -7.27 34.69 11.26
CA SER A 522 -7.36 35.99 11.96
C SER A 522 -6.08 36.24 12.73
N THR A 523 -5.60 37.47 12.69
CA THR A 523 -4.51 37.96 13.55
C THR A 523 -4.99 38.74 14.73
N VAL A 524 -6.33 38.89 14.91
CA VAL A 524 -6.96 39.74 15.88
C VAL A 524 -7.54 38.96 17.07
N SER A 525 -8.45 38.04 16.80
CA SER A 525 -9.09 37.25 17.85
C SER A 525 -9.66 35.91 17.33
N PRO A 526 -10.00 34.96 18.24
CA PRO A 526 -10.70 33.75 17.87
C PRO A 526 -12.09 33.96 17.26
N LEU A 527 -12.68 35.11 17.46
CA LEU A 527 -13.97 35.51 16.88
C LEU A 527 -13.83 36.39 15.63
N GLY A 528 -12.62 36.58 15.13
CA GLY A 528 -12.33 37.36 13.95
C GLY A 528 -11.90 38.83 14.25
N PRO A 529 -11.87 39.71 13.23
CA PRO A 529 -12.28 39.43 11.84
C PRO A 529 -11.36 38.40 11.14
N PHE A 530 -11.98 37.63 10.25
CA PHE A 530 -11.25 36.59 9.49
C PHE A 530 -11.02 37.02 8.05
N THR A 531 -9.91 36.50 7.48
CA THR A 531 -9.58 36.56 6.07
C THR A 531 -9.55 35.18 5.49
N THR A 532 -10.05 35.00 4.26
CA THR A 532 -10.04 33.74 3.54
C THR A 532 -8.81 33.72 2.64
N PRO A 533 -7.86 32.76 2.81
CA PRO A 533 -6.73 32.58 1.91
C PRO A 533 -7.16 32.21 0.49
N ALA A 534 -6.31 32.47 -0.51
CA ALA A 534 -6.60 32.12 -1.89
C ALA A 534 -6.77 30.59 -2.07
N SER A 535 -6.00 29.79 -1.31
CA SER A 535 -6.14 28.33 -1.22
C SER A 535 -6.65 27.96 0.18
N ASP A 536 -7.97 28.02 0.37
CA ASP A 536 -8.63 27.85 1.65
C ASP A 536 -9.13 26.43 1.94
N VAL A 537 -8.89 25.46 1.04
CA VAL A 537 -9.25 24.03 1.19
C VAL A 537 -7.99 23.19 1.23
N PRO A 538 -7.34 23.06 2.39
CA PRO A 538 -6.08 22.30 2.50
C PRO A 538 -6.28 20.78 2.54
N VAL A 539 -7.49 20.29 2.84
CA VAL A 539 -7.80 18.85 2.94
C VAL A 539 -8.98 18.53 2.05
N ALA A 540 -8.76 17.69 1.06
CA ALA A 540 -9.76 17.23 0.10
C ALA A 540 -9.46 15.78 -0.33
N SER A 541 -10.43 15.13 -0.99
CA SER A 541 -10.24 13.78 -1.53
C SER A 541 -9.04 13.71 -2.48
N ASP A 542 -8.27 12.66 -2.34
CA ASP A 542 -7.26 12.24 -3.32
C ASP A 542 -7.59 10.83 -3.79
N TYR A 543 -8.28 10.76 -4.91
CA TYR A 543 -8.74 9.48 -5.45
C TYR A 543 -7.58 8.59 -5.95
N ALA A 544 -6.46 9.18 -6.35
CA ALA A 544 -5.26 8.44 -6.74
C ALA A 544 -4.57 7.80 -5.52
N ALA A 545 -4.68 8.44 -4.35
CA ALA A 545 -4.22 7.88 -3.08
C ALA A 545 -5.26 6.98 -2.40
N ASP A 546 -6.43 6.75 -3.03
CA ASP A 546 -7.57 6.02 -2.47
C ASP A 546 -8.04 6.59 -1.12
N VAL A 547 -8.17 7.92 -1.05
CA VAL A 547 -8.72 8.66 0.10
C VAL A 547 -9.96 9.43 -0.32
N TRP A 548 -11.08 9.11 0.31
CA TRP A 548 -12.42 9.57 -0.07
C TRP A 548 -13.08 10.36 1.06
N GLY A 549 -13.54 11.56 0.75
CA GLY A 549 -14.32 12.38 1.68
C GLY A 549 -13.60 12.67 3.02
N PRO A 550 -12.35 13.16 3.02
CA PRO A 550 -11.64 13.51 4.26
C PRO A 550 -12.30 14.73 4.90
N GLY A 551 -13.06 14.52 5.94
CA GLY A 551 -13.81 15.58 6.59
C GLY A 551 -13.87 15.44 8.10
N HIS A 552 -14.62 16.32 8.74
CA HIS A 552 -14.76 16.44 10.19
C HIS A 552 -13.44 16.19 10.90
N GLY A 553 -12.41 16.95 10.51
CA GLY A 553 -11.04 16.74 10.95
C GLY A 553 -10.67 17.57 12.16
N PHE A 554 -9.45 17.40 12.62
CA PHE A 554 -8.85 18.17 13.70
C PHE A 554 -7.34 18.31 13.50
N ALA A 555 -6.79 19.52 13.69
CA ALA A 555 -5.35 19.75 13.64
C ALA A 555 -4.76 19.78 15.05
N PHE A 556 -3.63 19.10 15.23
CA PHE A 556 -2.93 19.07 16.51
C PHE A 556 -1.41 19.14 16.33
N GLN A 557 -0.71 19.47 17.38
CA GLN A 557 0.72 19.75 17.39
C GLN A 557 1.44 18.79 18.35
N THR A 558 2.63 18.36 17.97
CA THR A 558 3.56 17.71 18.92
C THR A 558 3.94 18.71 20.01
N PRO A 559 3.79 18.38 21.29
CA PRO A 559 4.14 19.28 22.37
C PRO A 559 5.59 19.78 22.28
N GLY A 560 5.76 21.10 22.35
CA GLY A 560 7.06 21.75 22.32
C GLY A 560 7.75 21.83 20.96
N LYS A 561 7.12 21.36 19.88
CA LYS A 561 7.66 21.40 18.52
C LYS A 561 6.68 22.05 17.55
N ASP A 562 7.17 22.68 16.48
CA ASP A 562 6.32 23.20 15.38
C ASP A 562 6.05 22.08 14.35
N GLU A 563 5.69 20.90 14.85
CA GLU A 563 5.30 19.72 14.08
C GLU A 563 3.80 19.51 14.19
N TRP A 564 3.10 19.57 13.07
CA TRP A 564 1.65 19.55 13.00
C TRP A 564 1.14 18.33 12.24
N TYR A 565 -0.01 17.85 12.66
CA TYR A 565 -0.75 16.75 12.06
C TYR A 565 -2.21 17.14 11.86
N PHE A 566 -2.82 16.54 10.87
CA PHE A 566 -4.25 16.65 10.62
C PHE A 566 -4.86 15.26 10.71
N THR A 567 -5.81 15.07 11.62
CA THR A 567 -6.65 13.86 11.70
C THR A 567 -8.00 14.14 11.08
N TYR A 568 -8.58 13.14 10.45
CA TYR A 568 -9.85 13.27 9.74
C TYR A 568 -10.56 11.92 9.64
N LEU A 569 -11.88 11.95 9.47
CA LEU A 569 -12.60 10.77 9.06
C LEU A 569 -12.42 10.57 7.55
N GLU A 570 -12.35 9.33 7.11
CA GLU A 570 -12.32 8.91 5.71
C GLU A 570 -13.50 7.96 5.46
N PHE A 571 -14.26 8.19 4.36
CA PHE A 571 -15.46 7.41 4.08
C PHE A 571 -15.20 6.10 3.35
N GLY A 572 -14.02 5.89 2.80
CA GLY A 572 -13.72 4.76 1.93
C GLY A 572 -14.35 4.85 0.54
N MET A 573 -13.82 4.07 -0.38
CA MET A 573 -14.40 3.91 -1.71
C MET A 573 -15.85 3.40 -1.59
N GLY A 574 -16.79 4.15 -2.15
CA GLY A 574 -18.21 3.85 -2.05
C GLY A 574 -18.88 4.24 -0.73
N GLY A 575 -18.22 5.00 0.14
CA GLY A 575 -18.79 5.52 1.38
C GLY A 575 -19.25 4.43 2.36
N THR A 576 -18.51 3.34 2.44
CA THR A 576 -18.95 2.11 3.12
C THR A 576 -18.67 2.10 4.61
N THR A 577 -17.65 2.83 5.06
CA THR A 577 -17.24 2.85 6.48
C THR A 577 -16.53 4.16 6.79
N ARG A 578 -16.78 4.73 7.96
CA ARG A 578 -15.97 5.85 8.44
C ARG A 578 -14.80 5.32 9.24
N GLN A 579 -13.59 5.77 8.90
CA GLN A 579 -12.35 5.39 9.57
C GLN A 579 -11.50 6.63 9.84
N VAL A 580 -10.68 6.61 10.89
CA VAL A 580 -9.83 7.75 11.26
C VAL A 580 -8.45 7.61 10.66
N PHE A 581 -8.04 8.67 9.98
CA PHE A 581 -6.73 8.83 9.35
C PHE A 581 -5.95 9.98 10.00
N ILE A 582 -4.62 9.92 9.89
CA ILE A 582 -3.70 11.00 10.32
C ILE A 582 -2.63 11.20 9.25
N ASP A 583 -2.46 12.44 8.82
CA ASP A 583 -1.37 12.84 7.93
C ASP A 583 -0.65 14.11 8.44
N ARG A 584 0.55 14.38 7.89
CA ARG A 584 1.34 15.56 8.28
C ARG A 584 0.73 16.82 7.70
N MET A 585 0.66 17.86 8.54
CA MET A 585 0.23 19.20 8.16
C MET A 585 1.41 20.16 8.20
N ALA A 586 1.51 21.07 7.25
CA ALA A 586 2.58 22.06 7.17
C ALA A 586 2.04 23.44 6.77
N PHE A 587 2.87 24.47 6.98
CA PHE A 587 2.55 25.86 6.67
C PHE A 587 3.54 26.46 5.67
N ASN A 588 3.05 27.40 4.89
CA ASN A 588 3.88 28.24 4.04
C ASN A 588 4.59 29.34 4.89
N SER A 589 5.54 30.03 4.29
CA SER A 589 6.27 31.12 4.97
C SER A 589 5.38 32.30 5.36
N ASP A 590 4.28 32.52 4.62
CA ASP A 590 3.27 33.54 4.90
C ASP A 590 2.24 33.13 5.98
N GLY A 591 2.37 31.93 6.53
CA GLY A 591 1.49 31.36 7.55
C GLY A 591 0.29 30.62 6.98
N THR A 592 0.04 30.61 5.68
CA THR A 592 -1.05 29.84 5.09
C THR A 592 -0.78 28.34 5.21
N VAL A 593 -1.85 27.52 5.28
CA VAL A 593 -1.74 26.06 5.37
C VAL A 593 -1.40 25.49 4.00
N LYS A 594 -0.37 24.64 3.93
CA LYS A 594 -0.08 23.87 2.72
C LYS A 594 -1.15 22.80 2.51
N PRO A 595 -1.48 22.44 1.26
CA PRO A 595 -2.30 21.27 1.01
C PRO A 595 -1.78 20.04 1.77
N VAL A 596 -2.63 19.42 2.57
CA VAL A 596 -2.30 18.18 3.29
C VAL A 596 -2.33 17.05 2.29
N ARG A 597 -1.23 16.34 2.20
CA ARG A 597 -1.17 15.12 1.38
C ARG A 597 -1.87 13.99 2.12
N VAL A 598 -3.19 13.90 1.91
CA VAL A 598 -4.00 12.82 2.46
C VAL A 598 -3.55 11.48 1.89
N SER A 599 -3.45 10.43 2.71
CA SER A 599 -2.90 9.17 2.26
C SER A 599 -3.32 7.98 3.13
N ARG A 600 -3.38 6.79 2.53
CA ARG A 600 -3.47 5.54 3.28
C ARG A 600 -2.14 5.20 3.98
N ARG A 601 -1.04 5.75 3.47
CA ARG A 601 0.26 5.61 4.08
C ARG A 601 0.32 6.18 5.50
N GLY A 602 -0.29 7.34 5.74
CA GLY A 602 -0.24 8.01 7.04
C GLY A 602 1.16 8.49 7.44
N ILE A 603 1.40 8.59 8.74
CA ILE A 603 2.58 9.25 9.35
C ILE A 603 3.71 8.29 9.77
N GLY A 604 3.54 6.99 9.58
CA GLY A 604 4.52 5.98 9.99
C GLY A 604 5.82 6.00 9.17
N PRO A 605 6.85 5.25 9.59
CA PRO A 605 8.14 5.19 8.91
C PRO A 605 8.02 4.64 7.48
N GLU A 606 8.92 5.05 6.62
CA GLU A 606 8.92 4.65 5.20
C GLU A 606 9.29 3.19 5.00
N THR A 607 10.19 2.71 5.79
CA THR A 607 10.63 1.32 5.76
C THR A 607 10.31 0.70 7.09
N GLY A 608 9.73 -0.48 7.06
CA GLY A 608 9.89 -1.29 8.19
C GLY A 608 8.72 -1.65 9.03
N VAL A 609 9.06 -2.47 9.94
CA VAL A 609 8.25 -3.07 10.98
C VAL A 609 7.93 -1.98 12.02
N ARG A 610 6.66 -1.80 12.33
CA ARG A 610 6.16 -0.90 13.39
C ARG A 610 6.89 -1.15 14.72
N ASP A 611 7.07 -2.42 15.04
CA ASP A 611 7.65 -2.90 16.28
C ASP A 611 8.84 -3.81 15.97
N PRO A 612 10.09 -3.32 16.04
CA PRO A 612 11.28 -4.09 15.68
C PRO A 612 11.46 -5.40 16.46
N GLY A 613 10.86 -5.50 17.67
CA GLY A 613 10.87 -6.72 18.48
C GLY A 613 9.74 -7.71 18.18
N ASN A 614 8.85 -7.40 17.23
CA ASN A 614 7.77 -8.30 16.85
C ASN A 614 8.27 -9.43 15.97
N VAL A 615 8.50 -10.61 16.56
CA VAL A 615 8.98 -11.81 15.85
C VAL A 615 7.90 -12.51 15.00
N ALA A 616 6.62 -12.12 15.14
CA ALA A 616 5.54 -12.58 14.30
C ALA A 616 5.35 -11.72 13.03
N ALA A 617 6.14 -10.63 12.90
CA ALA A 617 6.07 -9.82 11.68
C ALA A 617 6.45 -10.66 10.47
N PHE A 618 5.52 -10.72 9.50
CA PHE A 618 5.68 -11.48 8.26
C PHE A 618 5.79 -13.01 8.44
N ALA A 619 5.39 -13.53 9.59
CA ALA A 619 5.34 -14.95 9.84
C ALA A 619 4.30 -15.62 8.91
N GLU A 620 4.58 -16.87 8.54
CA GLU A 620 3.62 -17.70 7.81
C GLU A 620 2.37 -17.93 8.63
N THR A 621 1.24 -17.94 7.97
CA THR A 621 -0.06 -18.10 8.62
C THR A 621 -0.92 -19.15 7.94
N GLU A 622 -1.71 -19.84 8.72
CA GLU A 622 -2.77 -20.74 8.28
C GLU A 622 -4.06 -20.36 9.00
N THR A 623 -5.21 -20.48 8.34
CA THR A 623 -6.50 -20.09 8.91
C THR A 623 -7.56 -21.16 8.68
N SER A 624 -8.57 -21.21 9.55
CA SER A 624 -9.76 -22.04 9.35
C SER A 624 -10.46 -21.73 8.03
N SER A 625 -10.54 -20.43 7.71
CA SER A 625 -11.18 -19.91 6.51
C SER A 625 -10.78 -18.45 6.28
N ALA A 626 -11.10 -17.92 5.10
CA ALA A 626 -11.01 -16.50 4.78
C ALA A 626 -12.23 -16.07 3.95
N ARG A 627 -12.68 -14.84 4.14
CA ARG A 627 -13.70 -14.25 3.26
C ARG A 627 -13.18 -14.16 1.83
N PRO A 628 -14.06 -14.30 0.84
CA PRO A 628 -13.73 -14.03 -0.55
C PRO A 628 -13.17 -12.61 -0.74
N VAL A 629 -12.32 -12.44 -1.71
CA VAL A 629 -11.83 -11.12 -2.12
C VAL A 629 -13.04 -10.24 -2.44
N ARG A 630 -13.11 -9.07 -1.81
CA ARG A 630 -14.11 -8.05 -2.11
C ARG A 630 -13.53 -7.10 -3.14
N ILE A 631 -14.24 -6.94 -4.25
CA ILE A 631 -13.94 -5.90 -5.24
C ILE A 631 -14.92 -4.76 -5.01
N SER A 632 -14.42 -3.59 -4.65
CA SER A 632 -15.20 -2.36 -4.55
C SER A 632 -15.01 -1.57 -5.83
N GLU A 633 -16.09 -1.36 -6.58
CA GLU A 633 -16.11 -0.53 -7.79
C GLU A 633 -16.95 0.71 -7.53
N GLY A 634 -16.37 1.88 -7.76
CA GLY A 634 -17.03 3.19 -7.91
C GLY A 634 -17.98 3.63 -6.81
N ALA A 635 -18.06 4.92 -6.65
CA ALA A 635 -18.74 5.68 -5.61
C ALA A 635 -20.25 5.42 -5.49
N MET A 636 -20.66 4.70 -4.46
CA MET A 636 -22.00 4.88 -3.87
C MET A 636 -21.89 4.90 -2.34
N CYS A 637 -22.26 6.03 -1.74
CA CYS A 637 -22.45 6.08 -0.30
C CYS A 637 -23.71 5.26 0.07
N PRO A 638 -23.66 4.38 1.09
CA PRO A 638 -24.83 3.68 1.61
C PRO A 638 -25.94 4.62 2.11
N CYS A 639 -25.59 5.89 2.37
CA CYS A 639 -26.52 6.95 2.75
C CYS A 639 -27.32 7.53 1.57
N GLY A 640 -27.15 7.01 0.35
CA GLY A 640 -27.91 7.45 -0.83
C GLY A 640 -27.40 8.69 -1.54
N TYR A 641 -26.22 9.21 -1.15
CA TYR A 641 -25.56 10.30 -1.86
C TYR A 641 -24.57 9.73 -2.87
N ALA A 642 -24.86 9.93 -4.16
CA ALA A 642 -23.91 9.65 -5.23
C ALA A 642 -22.80 10.70 -5.16
N GLY A 643 -21.62 10.35 -4.69
CA GLY A 643 -20.44 11.16 -4.91
C GLY A 643 -20.06 11.09 -6.38
N ASP A 644 -20.01 12.20 -7.06
CA ASP A 644 -19.46 12.27 -8.41
C ASP A 644 -17.95 12.09 -8.34
N ALA A 645 -17.50 10.83 -8.39
CA ALA A 645 -16.12 10.58 -8.82
C ALA A 645 -15.92 11.26 -10.18
N PRO A 646 -14.77 11.90 -10.45
CA PRO A 646 -14.52 12.54 -11.72
C PRO A 646 -14.92 11.64 -12.89
N LYS A 647 -15.73 12.12 -13.80
CA LYS A 647 -16.20 11.33 -14.96
C LYS A 647 -15.01 10.72 -15.67
N GLY A 648 -14.98 9.40 -15.74
CA GLY A 648 -13.91 8.62 -16.38
C GLY A 648 -12.93 7.96 -15.43
N LEU A 649 -12.92 8.25 -14.13
CA LEU A 649 -12.07 7.56 -13.15
C LEU A 649 -12.76 6.26 -12.71
N ARG A 650 -12.31 5.13 -13.24
CA ARG A 650 -12.69 3.80 -12.75
C ARG A 650 -11.60 3.35 -11.78
N LEU A 651 -11.88 3.45 -10.51
CA LEU A 651 -11.04 2.87 -9.47
C LEU A 651 -11.70 1.57 -9.01
N ALA A 652 -10.93 0.51 -8.99
CA ALA A 652 -11.32 -0.75 -8.37
C ALA A 652 -10.32 -1.04 -7.24
N ARG A 653 -10.82 -1.37 -6.05
CA ARG A 653 -10.01 -1.85 -4.95
C ARG A 653 -10.36 -3.30 -4.66
N ALA A 654 -9.37 -4.17 -4.70
CA ALA A 654 -9.49 -5.54 -4.22
C ALA A 654 -9.02 -5.62 -2.77
N GLU A 655 -9.90 -6.04 -1.87
CA GLU A 655 -9.57 -6.31 -0.48
C GLU A 655 -9.52 -7.83 -0.26
N SER A 656 -8.34 -8.35 0.06
CA SER A 656 -8.19 -9.75 0.47
C SER A 656 -8.24 -9.85 2.00
N TYR A 657 -8.73 -10.98 2.49
CA TYR A 657 -8.89 -11.23 3.92
C TYR A 657 -8.10 -12.45 4.40
N VAL A 658 -6.98 -12.73 3.75
CA VAL A 658 -6.10 -13.87 4.05
C VAL A 658 -5.38 -13.73 5.40
N GLY A 659 -4.96 -14.83 5.99
CA GLY A 659 -4.30 -14.86 7.29
C GLY A 659 -3.03 -14.02 7.37
N ALA A 660 -2.25 -13.97 6.29
CA ALA A 660 -1.03 -13.17 6.20
C ALA A 660 -1.24 -11.67 6.48
N ASN A 661 -2.44 -11.16 6.27
CA ASN A 661 -2.79 -9.77 6.58
C ASN A 661 -2.74 -9.45 8.09
N ALA A 662 -2.84 -10.46 8.95
CA ALA A 662 -2.72 -10.25 10.39
C ALA A 662 -1.26 -10.09 10.87
N THR A 663 -0.28 -10.45 10.04
CA THR A 663 1.15 -10.38 10.36
C THR A 663 1.94 -9.43 9.47
N ASP A 664 1.31 -8.72 8.54
CA ASP A 664 1.95 -7.90 7.50
C ASP A 664 2.37 -6.50 7.94
N ALA A 665 2.14 -6.15 9.21
CA ALA A 665 2.43 -4.85 9.82
C ALA A 665 1.66 -3.65 9.21
N SER A 666 0.66 -3.89 8.35
CA SER A 666 -0.16 -2.85 7.72
C SER A 666 -1.49 -2.66 8.46
N ASN A 667 -1.94 -1.41 8.56
CA ASN A 667 -3.26 -1.06 9.08
C ASN A 667 -4.37 -1.14 8.02
N GLY A 668 -3.99 -1.18 6.73
CA GLY A 668 -4.95 -1.24 5.62
C GLY A 668 -5.53 -2.62 5.36
N THR A 669 -5.01 -3.64 6.02
CA THR A 669 -5.30 -5.05 5.78
C THR A 669 -5.79 -5.75 7.03
N ARG A 670 -6.43 -6.91 6.89
CA ARG A 670 -6.91 -7.75 8.01
C ARG A 670 -7.16 -9.18 7.52
N TRP A 671 -7.01 -10.14 8.41
CA TRP A 671 -7.64 -11.42 8.24
C TRP A 671 -9.12 -11.34 8.68
N TRP A 672 -10.01 -11.96 7.92
CA TRP A 672 -11.43 -12.08 8.29
C TRP A 672 -11.94 -13.45 7.85
N ALA A 673 -12.39 -14.26 8.79
CA ALA A 673 -12.90 -15.60 8.51
C ALA A 673 -14.16 -15.54 7.61
N ALA A 674 -14.38 -16.60 6.83
CA ALA A 674 -15.55 -16.71 5.97
C ALA A 674 -16.85 -16.61 6.78
N GLU A 675 -17.88 -16.09 6.15
CA GLU A 675 -19.21 -16.06 6.77
C GLU A 675 -19.71 -17.48 7.03
N GLY A 676 -20.16 -17.73 8.25
CA GLY A 676 -20.63 -19.04 8.68
C GLY A 676 -19.54 -19.97 9.25
N ASP A 677 -18.28 -19.57 9.29
CA ASP A 677 -17.23 -20.29 10.04
C ASP A 677 -17.58 -20.28 11.53
N LYS A 678 -17.81 -21.46 12.10
CA LYS A 678 -18.26 -21.61 13.51
C LYS A 678 -17.14 -21.80 14.50
N ASP A 679 -15.94 -22.04 14.03
CA ASP A 679 -14.74 -22.20 14.86
C ASP A 679 -13.54 -21.49 14.20
N PRO A 680 -13.60 -20.15 14.05
CA PRO A 680 -12.60 -19.37 13.35
C PRO A 680 -11.29 -19.32 14.14
N TRP A 681 -10.19 -19.64 13.46
CA TRP A 681 -8.84 -19.59 14.04
C TRP A 681 -7.80 -19.12 13.04
N LEU A 682 -6.74 -18.53 13.58
CA LEU A 682 -5.52 -18.19 12.86
C LEU A 682 -4.32 -18.81 13.58
N LYS A 683 -3.47 -19.51 12.81
CA LYS A 683 -2.19 -20.08 13.24
C LYS A 683 -1.05 -19.28 12.66
N VAL A 684 -0.03 -19.03 13.46
CA VAL A 684 1.19 -18.29 13.10
C VAL A 684 2.38 -19.21 13.33
N ASP A 685 3.25 -19.38 12.32
CA ASP A 685 4.53 -20.09 12.42
C ASP A 685 5.68 -19.08 12.60
N LEU A 686 6.35 -19.09 13.73
CA LEU A 686 7.48 -18.21 14.03
C LEU A 686 8.80 -18.69 13.37
N GLY A 687 8.75 -19.75 12.54
CA GLY A 687 9.89 -20.31 11.83
C GLY A 687 10.79 -21.22 12.66
N CYS A 688 10.95 -20.93 13.94
CA CYS A 688 11.70 -21.74 14.90
C CYS A 688 11.13 -21.62 16.32
N VAL A 689 11.56 -22.49 17.21
CA VAL A 689 11.16 -22.39 18.63
C VAL A 689 11.78 -21.13 19.24
N ARG A 690 10.93 -20.28 19.83
CA ARG A 690 11.29 -19.00 20.47
C ARG A 690 10.73 -18.96 21.89
N ASN A 691 11.31 -18.14 22.76
CA ASN A 691 10.80 -17.92 24.12
C ASN A 691 9.94 -16.65 24.15
N ILE A 692 8.65 -16.81 23.87
CA ILE A 692 7.72 -15.69 23.77
C ILE A 692 7.29 -15.22 25.16
N GLY A 693 7.53 -13.95 25.44
CA GLY A 693 7.09 -13.28 26.66
C GLY A 693 5.65 -12.81 26.56
N ARG A 694 5.27 -12.24 25.42
CA ARG A 694 3.98 -11.59 25.23
C ARG A 694 3.47 -11.74 23.81
N CYS A 695 2.15 -11.93 23.65
CA CYS A 695 1.44 -11.78 22.39
C CYS A 695 0.39 -10.66 22.48
N GLU A 696 0.24 -9.90 21.41
CA GLU A 696 -0.80 -8.89 21.23
C GLU A 696 -1.67 -9.23 20.04
N MET A 697 -2.99 -9.16 20.23
CA MET A 697 -4.01 -9.47 19.24
C MET A 697 -4.97 -8.29 19.11
N ALA A 698 -4.94 -7.57 18.01
CA ALA A 698 -5.93 -6.55 17.69
C ALA A 698 -7.01 -7.17 16.81
N PHE A 699 -8.17 -7.42 17.38
CA PHE A 699 -9.33 -7.90 16.64
C PHE A 699 -10.00 -6.74 15.89
N ILE A 700 -10.71 -7.06 14.80
CA ILE A 700 -11.55 -6.10 14.10
C ILE A 700 -12.76 -5.75 14.98
N PHE A 701 -13.19 -4.48 14.95
CA PHE A 701 -14.34 -3.97 15.73
C PHE A 701 -14.26 -4.26 17.24
N PRO A 702 -13.21 -3.80 17.93
CA PRO A 702 -13.00 -4.09 19.35
C PRO A 702 -14.14 -3.58 20.25
N THR A 703 -14.90 -2.58 19.82
CA THR A 703 -16.09 -2.05 20.53
C THR A 703 -17.24 -3.05 20.62
N ARG A 704 -17.22 -4.13 19.83
CA ARG A 704 -18.20 -5.22 19.92
C ARG A 704 -17.83 -6.30 20.93
N GLY A 705 -16.59 -6.25 21.45
CA GLY A 705 -16.07 -7.20 22.42
C GLY A 705 -15.71 -8.56 21.83
N HIS A 706 -14.61 -9.13 22.31
CA HIS A 706 -14.08 -10.42 21.84
C HIS A 706 -13.76 -11.37 22.98
N ALA A 707 -14.08 -12.66 22.78
CA ALA A 707 -13.60 -13.78 23.58
C ALA A 707 -12.73 -14.68 22.69
N TRP A 708 -11.63 -15.19 23.26
CA TRP A 708 -10.64 -15.93 22.48
C TRP A 708 -9.84 -16.92 23.36
N VAL A 709 -9.20 -17.89 22.71
CA VAL A 709 -8.23 -18.80 23.29
C VAL A 709 -6.96 -18.74 22.45
N LEU A 710 -5.81 -18.58 23.11
CA LEU A 710 -4.49 -18.68 22.47
C LEU A 710 -3.83 -19.98 22.92
N GLU A 711 -3.41 -20.77 21.96
CA GLU A 711 -2.70 -22.02 22.15
C GLU A 711 -1.30 -21.92 21.56
N LYS A 712 -0.38 -22.73 22.09
CA LYS A 712 1.01 -22.83 21.63
C LYS A 712 1.41 -24.27 21.33
N SER A 713 2.36 -24.43 20.43
CA SER A 713 2.96 -25.72 20.08
C SER A 713 4.40 -25.56 19.63
N ALA A 714 5.27 -26.50 19.99
CA ALA A 714 6.65 -26.55 19.50
C ALA A 714 6.78 -27.29 18.15
N ASP A 715 5.88 -28.25 17.88
CA ASP A 715 5.93 -29.19 16.76
C ASP A 715 4.73 -29.08 15.79
N GLY A 716 3.76 -28.24 16.12
CA GLY A 716 2.49 -28.09 15.36
C GLY A 716 1.49 -29.23 15.58
N GLN A 717 1.77 -30.22 16.42
CA GLN A 717 0.91 -31.37 16.70
C GLN A 717 0.37 -31.34 18.13
N ALA A 718 1.23 -31.16 19.13
CA ALA A 718 0.83 -31.07 20.53
C ALA A 718 0.56 -29.60 20.92
N TRP A 719 -0.69 -29.31 21.28
CA TRP A 719 -1.15 -27.96 21.61
C TRP A 719 -1.49 -27.80 23.09
N SER A 720 -1.15 -26.67 23.64
CA SER A 720 -1.52 -26.30 25.02
C SER A 720 -1.97 -24.84 25.09
N VAL A 721 -2.98 -24.57 25.90
CA VAL A 721 -3.48 -23.20 26.11
C VAL A 721 -2.44 -22.40 26.88
N CYS A 722 -2.13 -21.21 26.36
CA CYS A 722 -1.19 -20.25 26.97
C CYS A 722 -1.83 -18.89 27.26
N GLY A 723 -3.08 -18.67 26.84
CA GLY A 723 -3.84 -17.45 27.14
C GLY A 723 -5.31 -17.61 26.76
N ALA A 724 -6.19 -16.93 27.47
CA ALA A 724 -7.61 -16.90 27.12
C ALA A 724 -8.32 -15.67 27.69
N GLN A 725 -9.30 -15.18 26.94
CA GLN A 725 -10.34 -14.27 27.34
C GLN A 725 -11.68 -15.01 27.19
N ARG A 726 -12.28 -15.42 28.27
CA ARG A 726 -13.50 -16.28 28.25
C ARG A 726 -14.77 -15.49 27.96
N GLU A 727 -14.90 -14.34 28.62
CA GLU A 727 -16.04 -13.44 28.40
C GLU A 727 -15.69 -12.37 27.39
N PRO A 728 -16.61 -11.96 26.51
CA PRO A 728 -16.35 -10.89 25.55
C PRO A 728 -15.89 -9.60 26.23
N ALA A 729 -14.75 -9.07 25.84
CA ALA A 729 -14.20 -7.82 26.36
C ALA A 729 -13.95 -6.82 25.23
N MET A 730 -14.39 -5.58 25.45
CA MET A 730 -14.07 -4.43 24.60
C MET A 730 -12.64 -3.96 24.90
N ARG A 731 -11.69 -4.39 24.10
CA ARG A 731 -10.27 -4.09 24.28
C ARG A 731 -9.53 -4.17 22.93
N SER A 732 -8.48 -3.37 22.79
CA SER A 732 -7.50 -3.51 21.72
C SER A 732 -6.17 -2.88 22.15
N PRO A 733 -5.02 -3.59 22.01
CA PRO A 733 -4.96 -5.02 21.72
C PRO A 733 -5.38 -5.86 22.92
N HIS A 734 -5.81 -7.10 22.69
CA HIS A 734 -5.84 -8.14 23.72
C HIS A 734 -4.43 -8.68 23.93
N VAL A 735 -4.05 -9.00 25.15
CA VAL A 735 -2.68 -9.38 25.51
C VAL A 735 -2.68 -10.72 26.22
N ALA A 736 -1.77 -11.62 25.81
CA ALA A 736 -1.42 -12.84 26.52
C ALA A 736 0.05 -12.73 26.98
N GLU A 737 0.26 -12.82 28.30
CA GLU A 737 1.57 -12.74 28.92
C GLU A 737 2.13 -14.12 29.29
N GLY A 738 3.46 -14.26 29.35
CA GLY A 738 4.10 -15.47 29.86
C GLY A 738 3.95 -16.70 28.95
N VAL A 739 3.84 -16.51 27.65
CA VAL A 739 3.55 -17.59 26.68
C VAL A 739 4.60 -18.72 26.75
N GLY A 740 5.90 -18.39 26.80
CA GLY A 740 7.00 -19.36 26.95
C GLY A 740 7.48 -19.95 25.62
N GLN A 741 8.14 -21.10 25.68
CA GLN A 741 8.76 -21.75 24.50
C GLN A 741 7.67 -22.21 23.51
N THR A 742 7.81 -21.78 22.24
CA THR A 742 6.88 -22.16 21.17
C THR A 742 7.45 -21.82 19.78
N ARG A 743 7.05 -22.57 18.76
CA ARG A 743 7.20 -22.22 17.36
C ARG A 743 5.87 -21.77 16.75
N PHE A 744 4.78 -22.46 17.12
CA PHE A 744 3.46 -22.20 16.56
C PHE A 744 2.55 -21.58 17.63
N LEU A 745 1.79 -20.58 17.20
CA LEU A 745 0.74 -19.95 17.99
C LEU A 745 -0.58 -20.05 17.24
N ARG A 746 -1.67 -20.40 17.91
CA ARG A 746 -3.00 -20.45 17.32
C ARG A 746 -3.98 -19.70 18.17
N VAL A 747 -4.62 -18.68 17.61
CA VAL A 747 -5.72 -17.96 18.24
C VAL A 747 -7.05 -18.43 17.67
N SER A 748 -7.94 -18.88 18.53
CA SER A 748 -9.33 -19.23 18.19
C SER A 748 -10.24 -18.16 18.74
N ILE A 749 -11.16 -17.63 17.91
CA ILE A 749 -12.12 -16.60 18.30
C ILE A 749 -13.40 -17.29 18.76
N ARG A 750 -13.86 -17.01 19.98
CA ARG A 750 -15.02 -17.65 20.61
C ARG A 750 -16.26 -16.77 20.64
N ALA A 751 -16.07 -15.46 20.58
CA ALA A 751 -17.15 -14.47 20.43
C ALA A 751 -16.59 -13.19 19.81
N GLY A 752 -17.45 -12.37 19.23
CA GLY A 752 -17.12 -11.17 18.50
C GLY A 752 -16.93 -11.43 16.99
N ASP A 753 -16.57 -10.40 16.25
CA ASP A 753 -16.31 -10.52 14.81
C ASP A 753 -15.07 -11.40 14.56
N PRO A 754 -15.15 -12.41 13.67
CA PRO A 754 -14.09 -13.40 13.53
C PRO A 754 -12.97 -12.92 12.62
N GLY A 755 -12.21 -11.92 13.07
CA GLY A 755 -11.10 -11.37 12.32
C GLY A 755 -10.03 -10.70 13.18
N LEU A 756 -8.82 -10.67 12.65
CA LEU A 756 -7.67 -10.02 13.25
C LEU A 756 -7.11 -8.96 12.32
N TRP A 757 -6.91 -7.77 12.88
CA TRP A 757 -6.22 -6.69 12.22
C TRP A 757 -4.70 -6.82 12.38
N SER A 758 -4.24 -7.21 13.56
CA SER A 758 -2.84 -7.54 13.76
C SER A 758 -2.62 -8.60 14.83
N PHE A 759 -1.59 -9.42 14.62
CA PHE A 759 -1.04 -10.36 15.58
C PHE A 759 0.45 -10.07 15.78
N LYS A 760 0.87 -9.86 17.00
CA LYS A 760 2.26 -9.59 17.35
C LYS A 760 2.74 -10.55 18.43
N ALA A 761 4.02 -10.95 18.38
CA ALA A 761 4.67 -11.76 19.41
C ALA A 761 6.04 -11.16 19.75
N PHE A 762 6.34 -11.08 21.03
CA PHE A 762 7.57 -10.49 21.54
C PHE A 762 8.30 -11.51 22.41
N GLU A 763 9.60 -11.67 22.21
CA GLU A 763 10.45 -12.51 23.04
C GLU A 763 10.61 -11.90 24.46
N LYS A 764 10.98 -12.78 25.45
CA LYS A 764 11.31 -12.34 26.82
C LYS A 764 12.60 -11.53 26.83
#